data_4cdc4e7794d12d477e0e07580862dfec
#
_entry.id   4cdc4e7794d12d477e0e07580862dfec
#
_cell.length_a   1.000
_cell.length_b   1.000
_cell.length_c   1.000
_cell.angle_alpha   90.00
_cell.angle_beta   90.00
_cell.angle_gamma   90.00
#
_symmetry.space_group_name_H-M   'P 1'
#
loop_
_entity.id
_entity.type
_entity.pdbx_description
1 polymer ?
#
loop_
_entity_poly.entity_id
_entity_poly.type
_entity_poly.pdbx_seq_one_letter_code
_entity_poly.pdbx_strand_id
1 'polypeptide(L)'
;MPGRLVKTHPRDHVGQHLVMEARRRPQALGRLRHPFLRDERDAFAPDPSDNFLSGSTANYIDEMYMQWKEDPKSVHVSWQVYFKNMESGDMPISQAFQPPPNLVPNMTGGVPRLGGGLALEDGSDVTNHLKVQLLPKELTLEHYGFGEKDLDTEYTLGPGILPRFKKDGREKMTLREIVAACEKIYAGAYGVEFIHIPDREKCDWLRERLEVPQPFKYSIDEKRRILDRLIWSSSFESFLATKYPNDKRFGLEGCETLVPGMKALIDRSVDYGVKDIVIGMPHRGRLNVLSNVVRKPNESIFSEFAGTGGAEDEGSGDVKYHLGMNFERPTPSGKRVQLSLVANPSHLEAEDPVVLGKTRAIQHYNNDEKTHRTAMSVLLHGDAAFAAQGVVYECLGFHSLPAFSTGGTIHLVVNNQIGFTTDPRFARSTAYCTDIAKAIDAPVFHVNADDVEAVNFVCQLAADWRAEFQHDVVIDLICYRKHGHNETDQPSFTQPLMYKRINSKEPQIDVYVNKLLQDGTFTKEDIEEHKQWVWGMLEESFDKSKDYQPTSKEWTTSAWNGFKSPKELATEVLPHNSTAVDQKTLDHVGEIIGSAPEGFHIHRNLKRILNNRTKSVVEGKNIDFPTAEALAFGTLVTEGYHVRVSGQDVERGTFSQRHAVFHDQETEETYTPLQHISKDQGKFVISNSSLSEFGALGFEYGYSLSSPNALVMWEAQFGDFANNAQCIIDQFIASGEVKWMQRTGLVMSLPHGYDGQGPEHSSGRLERYLQLCNEDPRVFPSPEKLARQHQDCNMQIAYMTTPANLFHVLRRQMQRQFRKQFNGENAAFQWIIPDPEHETGAIKAPEEIERVILCSGQVWAALHKHRADNKIDNVAFTRIEQLNPFPWQQLKENLDMYPNAKTIVWCQEEPLNAGAWSFTQPRIETLLNQTKYHDRKHVMYAGRNPSASVATGMKRVHQGEEQDFLQMAFTVKQDKLKGE
;
A
#
# COMPACT_ATOMS: atom_id res chain seq x y z
N MET A 1 -47.52 0.67 30.64
CA MET A 1 -48.92 0.31 30.34
C MET A 1 -49.43 1.23 29.25
N PRO A 2 -50.35 0.74 28.44
CA PRO A 2 -49.98 0.11 27.15
C PRO A 2 -50.71 0.74 25.94
N GLY A 3 -50.32 0.27 24.76
CA GLY A 3 -51.21 0.01 23.66
C GLY A 3 -51.20 1.11 22.58
N ARG A 4 -51.13 0.86 21.31
CA ARG A 4 -51.64 -0.28 20.53
C ARG A 4 -50.94 -0.37 19.18
N LEU A 5 -50.67 -1.59 18.78
CA LEU A 5 -50.46 -2.03 17.41
C LEU A 5 -51.57 -1.60 16.46
N VAL A 6 -51.24 -1.25 15.21
CA VAL A 6 -52.07 -1.60 14.06
C VAL A 6 -51.18 -2.19 12.96
N LYS A 7 -51.45 -3.47 12.68
CA LYS A 7 -51.00 -4.22 11.49
C LYS A 7 -51.83 -3.79 10.28
N THR A 8 -51.27 -3.70 9.13
CA THR A 8 -51.84 -4.16 7.85
C THR A 8 -50.75 -4.59 6.88
N HIS A 9 -50.77 -5.83 6.52
CA HIS A 9 -50.28 -6.51 5.32
C HIS A 9 -51.41 -6.60 4.28
N PRO A 10 -51.21 -7.14 3.08
CA PRO A 10 -50.17 -6.94 2.03
C PRO A 10 -50.78 -6.68 0.65
N ARG A 11 -49.93 -6.52 -0.39
CA ARG A 11 -50.05 -7.14 -1.73
C ARG A 11 -49.14 -6.55 -2.77
N ASP A 12 -48.29 -7.44 -3.30
CA ASP A 12 -47.98 -7.75 -4.72
C ASP A 12 -47.95 -6.61 -5.75
N HIS A 13 -46.76 -6.49 -6.40
CA HIS A 13 -46.57 -6.67 -7.83
C HIS A 13 -45.10 -6.46 -8.17
N VAL A 14 -44.42 -7.57 -8.50
CA VAL A 14 -43.91 -7.96 -9.83
C VAL A 14 -42.98 -6.93 -10.47
N GLY A 15 -41.74 -7.31 -10.55
CA GLY A 15 -40.71 -6.65 -11.32
C GLY A 15 -40.97 -6.69 -12.82
N GLN A 16 -40.52 -5.70 -13.51
CA GLN A 16 -40.24 -5.83 -14.92
C GLN A 16 -38.95 -5.11 -15.29
N HIS A 17 -38.12 -5.87 -15.98
CA HIS A 17 -36.97 -5.43 -16.74
C HIS A 17 -37.28 -4.25 -17.66
N LEU A 18 -36.44 -3.21 -17.63
CA LEU A 18 -36.35 -2.23 -18.69
C LEU A 18 -35.00 -2.37 -19.38
N VAL A 19 -34.98 -3.18 -20.44
CA VAL A 19 -34.02 -3.12 -21.54
C VAL A 19 -34.47 -2.00 -22.45
N MET A 20 -33.72 -0.91 -22.52
CA MET A 20 -33.94 0.11 -23.54
C MET A 20 -33.11 -0.24 -24.78
N GLU A 21 -33.78 -0.79 -25.79
CA GLU A 21 -33.34 -0.78 -27.18
C GLU A 21 -33.44 0.64 -27.75
N ALA A 22 -32.31 1.27 -28.04
CA ALA A 22 -32.28 2.46 -28.87
C ALA A 22 -31.92 2.11 -30.31
N ARG A 23 -32.93 1.82 -31.11
CA ARG A 23 -32.82 1.90 -32.57
C ARG A 23 -32.82 3.37 -32.99
N ARG A 24 -31.74 3.86 -33.62
CA ARG A 24 -31.79 4.95 -34.59
C ARG A 24 -30.79 4.73 -35.71
N ARG A 25 -31.32 4.85 -36.93
CA ARG A 25 -30.65 4.70 -38.22
C ARG A 25 -29.62 5.81 -38.47
N PRO A 26 -28.52 5.55 -39.18
CA PRO A 26 -27.64 6.57 -39.69
C PRO A 26 -28.09 7.14 -41.02
N GLN A 27 -28.03 8.45 -41.15
CA GLN A 27 -28.06 9.14 -42.45
C GLN A 27 -26.64 9.24 -43.02
N ALA A 28 -26.61 9.12 -44.34
CA ALA A 28 -25.46 8.97 -45.19
C ALA A 28 -24.54 10.19 -45.26
N LEU A 29 -23.24 9.93 -45.26
CA LEU A 29 -22.23 10.79 -45.92
C LEU A 29 -21.23 9.90 -46.69
N GLY A 30 -20.93 10.38 -47.84
CA GLY A 30 -20.39 9.74 -49.06
C GLY A 30 -19.20 8.79 -48.90
N ARG A 31 -19.33 7.66 -49.58
CA ARG A 31 -18.30 6.67 -49.85
C ARG A 31 -17.41 7.09 -51.02
N LEU A 32 -16.11 7.17 -50.75
CA LEU A 32 -15.12 6.90 -51.81
C LEU A 32 -14.78 5.38 -51.72
N ARG A 33 -15.22 4.64 -52.73
CA ARG A 33 -14.96 3.19 -52.85
C ARG A 33 -13.64 2.97 -53.55
N HIS A 34 -12.76 2.21 -52.94
CA HIS A 34 -11.69 1.49 -53.66
C HIS A 34 -12.21 0.09 -54.05
N PRO A 35 -12.03 -0.36 -55.31
CA PRO A 35 -12.75 -1.52 -55.85
C PRO A 35 -12.12 -2.90 -55.63
N PHE A 36 -11.10 -3.07 -54.80
CA PHE A 36 -10.32 -4.32 -54.77
C PHE A 36 -10.40 -5.17 -53.50
N LEU A 37 -11.33 -4.90 -52.57
CA LEU A 37 -11.35 -5.60 -51.27
C LEU A 37 -12.73 -6.22 -50.93
N ARG A 38 -13.48 -6.75 -51.90
CA ARG A 38 -14.86 -7.22 -51.62
C ARG A 38 -15.09 -8.74 -51.64
N ASP A 39 -14.19 -9.57 -52.15
CA ASP A 39 -14.48 -11.00 -52.31
C ASP A 39 -13.73 -11.97 -51.38
N GLU A 40 -12.77 -11.50 -50.55
CA GLU A 40 -12.07 -12.40 -49.63
C GLU A 40 -12.40 -12.16 -48.14
N ARG A 41 -13.21 -11.15 -47.77
CA ARG A 41 -13.56 -10.87 -46.36
C ARG A 41 -14.69 -11.68 -45.77
N ASP A 42 -15.52 -12.30 -46.64
CA ASP A 42 -16.65 -13.11 -46.15
C ASP A 42 -16.24 -14.55 -45.77
N ALA A 43 -14.99 -14.95 -46.03
CA ALA A 43 -14.45 -16.25 -45.65
C ALA A 43 -13.80 -16.30 -44.25
N PHE A 44 -13.57 -15.14 -43.63
CA PHE A 44 -12.97 -15.03 -42.32
C PHE A 44 -13.82 -14.14 -41.41
N ALA A 45 -14.98 -14.60 -41.01
CA ALA A 45 -15.62 -14.08 -39.80
C ALA A 45 -14.85 -14.63 -38.61
N PRO A 46 -14.19 -13.78 -37.78
CA PRO A 46 -13.43 -14.28 -36.64
C PRO A 46 -14.39 -14.96 -35.67
N ASP A 47 -14.00 -16.15 -35.21
CA ASP A 47 -14.63 -16.81 -34.08
C ASP A 47 -14.58 -15.85 -32.90
N PRO A 48 -15.66 -15.65 -32.13
CA PRO A 48 -15.68 -14.81 -30.94
C PRO A 48 -14.62 -15.15 -29.89
N SER A 49 -13.93 -16.28 -30.01
CA SER A 49 -12.81 -16.69 -29.14
C SER A 49 -11.44 -16.11 -29.54
N ASP A 50 -11.30 -15.48 -30.72
CA ASP A 50 -10.02 -14.97 -31.23
C ASP A 50 -9.78 -13.48 -30.88
N ASN A 51 -9.75 -13.15 -29.63
CA ASN A 51 -9.57 -11.78 -29.11
C ASN A 51 -8.24 -11.10 -29.52
N PHE A 52 -7.21 -11.83 -29.92
CA PHE A 52 -5.91 -11.25 -30.31
C PHE A 52 -5.89 -10.67 -31.75
N LEU A 53 -6.93 -10.94 -32.54
CA LEU A 53 -7.06 -10.43 -33.91
C LEU A 53 -7.88 -9.14 -34.02
N SER A 54 -8.10 -8.41 -32.95
CA SER A 54 -8.91 -7.18 -32.93
C SER A 54 -8.07 -5.90 -32.82
N GLY A 55 -8.49 -4.84 -33.50
CA GLY A 55 -7.89 -3.50 -33.38
C GLY A 55 -6.58 -3.30 -34.15
N SER A 56 -5.62 -2.55 -33.61
CA SER A 56 -4.33 -2.23 -34.23
C SER A 56 -3.45 -3.47 -34.51
N THR A 57 -3.66 -4.53 -33.76
CA THR A 57 -2.95 -5.82 -33.93
C THR A 57 -3.35 -6.53 -35.23
N ALA A 58 -4.61 -6.42 -35.66
CA ALA A 58 -5.06 -7.00 -36.91
C ALA A 58 -4.32 -6.41 -38.10
N ASN A 59 -4.14 -5.09 -38.14
CA ASN A 59 -3.41 -4.42 -39.22
C ASN A 59 -1.93 -4.87 -39.31
N TYR A 60 -1.31 -5.11 -38.17
CA TYR A 60 0.06 -5.61 -38.11
C TYR A 60 0.18 -7.05 -38.60
N ILE A 61 -0.77 -7.90 -38.27
CA ILE A 61 -0.82 -9.30 -38.74
C ILE A 61 -1.08 -9.35 -40.25
N ASP A 62 -1.95 -8.51 -40.77
CA ASP A 62 -2.22 -8.39 -42.19
C ASP A 62 -0.97 -7.95 -42.95
N GLU A 63 -0.20 -6.99 -42.44
CA GLU A 63 1.04 -6.54 -43.05
C GLU A 63 2.11 -7.64 -43.03
N MET A 64 2.26 -8.37 -41.95
CA MET A 64 3.16 -9.53 -41.87
C MET A 64 2.76 -10.65 -42.78
N TYR A 65 1.44 -10.89 -42.98
CA TYR A 65 0.94 -11.88 -43.90
C TYR A 65 1.23 -11.51 -45.35
N MET A 66 1.08 -10.26 -45.75
CA MET A 66 1.43 -9.77 -47.06
C MET A 66 2.93 -9.88 -47.32
N GLN A 67 3.78 -9.53 -46.37
CA GLN A 67 5.24 -9.71 -46.47
C GLN A 67 5.61 -11.20 -46.63
N TRP A 68 4.97 -12.07 -45.89
CA TRP A 68 5.18 -13.52 -45.99
C TRP A 68 4.74 -14.07 -47.36
N LYS A 69 3.64 -13.56 -47.95
CA LYS A 69 3.20 -13.95 -49.28
C LYS A 69 4.16 -13.53 -50.37
N GLU A 70 4.81 -12.38 -50.23
CA GLU A 70 5.81 -11.90 -51.21
C GLU A 70 7.14 -12.67 -51.08
N ASP A 71 7.64 -12.85 -49.86
CA ASP A 71 8.80 -13.69 -49.58
C ASP A 71 8.62 -14.38 -48.21
N PRO A 72 8.38 -15.70 -48.18
CA PRO A 72 8.22 -16.42 -46.92
C PRO A 72 9.36 -16.30 -45.90
N LYS A 73 10.55 -15.89 -46.36
CA LYS A 73 11.72 -15.69 -45.49
C LYS A 73 11.83 -14.27 -44.91
N SER A 74 11.01 -13.34 -45.39
CA SER A 74 11.00 -11.96 -44.93
C SER A 74 10.47 -11.79 -43.49
N VAL A 75 9.69 -12.74 -43.01
CA VAL A 75 9.12 -12.73 -41.65
C VAL A 75 9.79 -13.78 -40.77
N HIS A 76 9.74 -13.57 -39.47
CA HIS A 76 10.29 -14.50 -38.46
C HIS A 76 9.67 -15.91 -38.62
N VAL A 77 10.44 -16.95 -38.37
CA VAL A 77 10.06 -18.36 -38.58
C VAL A 77 8.73 -18.74 -37.90
N SER A 78 8.40 -18.14 -36.77
CA SER A 78 7.12 -18.36 -36.07
C SER A 78 5.92 -17.87 -36.90
N TRP A 79 6.06 -16.77 -37.64
CA TRP A 79 5.05 -16.27 -38.55
C TRP A 79 4.93 -17.12 -39.83
N GLN A 80 6.07 -17.63 -40.32
CA GLN A 80 6.07 -18.55 -41.46
C GLN A 80 5.26 -19.82 -41.15
N VAL A 81 5.45 -20.38 -39.96
CA VAL A 81 4.71 -21.57 -39.49
C VAL A 81 3.23 -21.23 -39.28
N TYR A 82 2.94 -20.09 -38.67
CA TYR A 82 1.56 -19.65 -38.44
C TYR A 82 0.78 -19.48 -39.73
N PHE A 83 1.32 -18.72 -40.69
CA PHE A 83 0.64 -18.45 -41.96
C PHE A 83 0.54 -19.70 -42.82
N LYS A 84 1.54 -20.57 -42.79
CA LYS A 84 1.48 -21.87 -43.51
C LYS A 84 0.40 -22.79 -42.94
N ASN A 85 0.25 -22.85 -41.64
CA ASN A 85 -0.79 -23.63 -40.96
C ASN A 85 -2.18 -23.04 -41.22
N MET A 86 -2.29 -21.71 -41.26
CA MET A 86 -3.53 -21.02 -41.60
C MET A 86 -4.00 -21.31 -43.03
N GLU A 87 -3.08 -21.33 -44.00
CA GLU A 87 -3.43 -21.65 -45.39
C GLU A 87 -3.75 -23.13 -45.66
N SER A 88 -3.25 -24.05 -44.82
CA SER A 88 -3.52 -25.47 -44.97
C SER A 88 -4.94 -25.89 -44.60
N GLY A 89 -5.70 -25.03 -43.91
CA GLY A 89 -7.11 -25.23 -43.61
C GLY A 89 -7.46 -26.33 -42.62
N ASP A 90 -6.46 -27.02 -42.07
CA ASP A 90 -6.66 -28.21 -41.23
C ASP A 90 -6.74 -27.93 -39.72
N MET A 91 -6.53 -26.68 -39.27
CA MET A 91 -6.57 -26.32 -37.81
C MET A 91 -7.22 -24.96 -37.58
N PRO A 92 -7.90 -24.79 -36.45
CA PRO A 92 -8.37 -23.48 -35.98
C PRO A 92 -7.23 -22.49 -35.85
N ILE A 93 -7.46 -21.20 -36.16
CA ILE A 93 -6.46 -20.12 -36.12
C ILE A 93 -5.75 -20.03 -34.77
N SER A 94 -6.47 -20.23 -33.66
CA SER A 94 -5.91 -20.25 -32.31
C SER A 94 -4.89 -21.37 -32.05
N GLN A 95 -4.85 -22.41 -32.84
CA GLN A 95 -3.92 -23.54 -32.74
C GLN A 95 -2.78 -23.49 -33.78
N ALA A 96 -2.83 -22.55 -34.70
CA ALA A 96 -1.83 -22.41 -35.77
C ALA A 96 -0.48 -21.83 -35.24
N PHE A 97 -0.50 -21.14 -34.14
CA PHE A 97 0.72 -20.56 -33.51
C PHE A 97 1.50 -21.62 -32.75
N GLN A 98 2.75 -21.84 -33.16
CA GLN A 98 3.71 -22.65 -32.42
C GLN A 98 4.95 -21.82 -32.08
N PRO A 99 5.46 -21.88 -30.84
CA PRO A 99 6.68 -21.16 -30.49
C PRO A 99 7.89 -21.70 -31.25
N PRO A 100 8.91 -20.89 -31.51
CA PRO A 100 10.11 -21.31 -32.23
C PRO A 100 10.79 -22.51 -31.54
N PRO A 101 11.29 -23.49 -32.31
CA PRO A 101 11.84 -24.74 -31.78
C PRO A 101 13.08 -24.59 -30.87
N ASN A 102 13.72 -23.44 -30.86
CA ASN A 102 14.99 -23.20 -30.14
C ASN A 102 14.83 -22.67 -28.72
N LEU A 103 13.59 -22.43 -28.24
CA LEU A 103 13.33 -21.90 -26.89
C LEU A 103 12.79 -22.93 -25.89
N VAL A 104 12.62 -24.18 -26.33
CA VAL A 104 12.20 -25.27 -25.44
C VAL A 104 13.10 -26.48 -25.69
N PRO A 105 13.82 -26.99 -24.70
CA PRO A 105 14.49 -28.29 -24.83
C PRO A 105 13.43 -29.35 -25.09
N ASN A 106 13.52 -30.04 -26.26
CA ASN A 106 12.74 -31.18 -26.67
C ASN A 106 11.63 -31.68 -25.73
N MET A 107 10.55 -30.94 -25.63
CA MET A 107 9.29 -31.46 -25.09
C MET A 107 8.39 -31.88 -26.25
N THR A 108 8.71 -33.04 -26.87
CA THR A 108 7.75 -33.79 -27.66
C THR A 108 6.81 -34.53 -26.70
N GLY A 109 5.94 -33.82 -26.12
CA GLY A 109 4.85 -34.30 -25.28
C GLY A 109 4.01 -33.09 -24.95
N GLY A 110 2.76 -33.09 -25.33
CA GLY A 110 1.86 -31.97 -25.12
C GLY A 110 2.02 -31.44 -23.71
N VAL A 111 2.17 -30.12 -23.61
CA VAL A 111 2.09 -29.43 -22.31
C VAL A 111 0.82 -29.97 -21.63
N PRO A 112 0.90 -30.64 -20.49
CA PRO A 112 -0.30 -30.91 -19.73
C PRO A 112 -0.94 -29.55 -19.48
N ARG A 113 -2.17 -29.34 -19.89
CA ARG A 113 -2.98 -28.24 -19.40
C ARG A 113 -3.08 -28.41 -17.89
N LEU A 114 -2.20 -27.77 -17.16
CA LEU A 114 -2.27 -27.63 -15.70
C LEU A 114 -3.49 -26.81 -15.26
N GLY A 115 -4.41 -26.55 -16.15
CA GLY A 115 -5.73 -26.01 -15.88
C GLY A 115 -6.87 -26.92 -16.30
N GLY A 116 -6.60 -28.04 -16.92
CA GLY A 116 -7.60 -29.08 -17.17
C GLY A 116 -7.46 -30.11 -16.05
N GLY A 117 -8.45 -30.15 -15.17
CA GLY A 117 -8.47 -31.12 -14.09
C GLY A 117 -8.03 -32.50 -14.53
N LEU A 118 -6.97 -33.01 -13.94
CA LEU A 118 -6.91 -34.41 -13.66
C LEU A 118 -8.13 -34.67 -12.75
N ALA A 119 -9.26 -34.93 -13.37
CA ALA A 119 -10.33 -35.62 -12.69
C ALA A 119 -9.76 -37.00 -12.34
N LEU A 120 -9.20 -37.08 -11.17
CA LEU A 120 -9.00 -38.36 -10.56
C LEU A 120 -10.40 -38.88 -10.25
N GLU A 121 -10.74 -40.03 -10.76
CA GLU A 121 -12.04 -40.69 -10.65
C GLU A 121 -12.49 -40.90 -9.19
N ASP A 122 -11.65 -40.60 -8.20
CA ASP A 122 -11.92 -40.77 -6.78
C ASP A 122 -12.03 -39.49 -5.93
N GLY A 123 -12.06 -38.29 -6.58
CA GLY A 123 -12.25 -37.02 -5.85
C GLY A 123 -11.18 -36.68 -4.82
N SER A 124 -10.00 -37.30 -4.90
CA SER A 124 -8.97 -37.23 -3.85
C SER A 124 -8.01 -36.04 -3.94
N ASP A 125 -8.20 -35.06 -4.83
CA ASP A 125 -7.18 -34.12 -5.26
C ASP A 125 -7.28 -32.69 -4.78
N VAL A 126 -7.65 -32.48 -3.54
CA VAL A 126 -7.87 -31.12 -3.04
C VAL A 126 -6.70 -30.52 -2.29
N THR A 127 -5.70 -31.31 -1.91
CA THR A 127 -4.54 -30.80 -1.17
C THR A 127 -3.27 -31.56 -1.50
N ASN A 128 -2.31 -30.93 -2.19
CA ASN A 128 -1.05 -31.59 -2.60
C ASN A 128 -0.30 -32.26 -1.43
N HIS A 129 -0.30 -31.66 -0.25
CA HIS A 129 0.35 -32.25 0.94
C HIS A 129 -0.46 -33.37 1.60
N LEU A 130 -1.74 -33.52 1.30
CA LEU A 130 -2.54 -34.67 1.77
C LEU A 130 -2.47 -35.86 0.80
N LYS A 131 -1.73 -35.74 -0.32
CA LYS A 131 -1.50 -36.80 -1.29
C LYS A 131 -0.09 -37.38 -1.20
N VAL A 132 0.09 -38.33 -0.36
CA VAL A 132 1.38 -38.97 -0.15
C VAL A 132 1.55 -40.30 -0.94
N GLN A 133 0.80 -40.55 -2.00
CA GLN A 133 0.86 -41.92 -2.58
C GLN A 133 1.05 -42.04 -4.09
N LEU A 134 1.19 -40.97 -4.84
CA LEU A 134 1.58 -41.11 -6.25
C LEU A 134 2.82 -40.22 -6.48
N LEU A 135 3.99 -40.89 -6.54
CA LEU A 135 5.20 -40.24 -7.03
C LEU A 135 4.91 -39.67 -8.43
N PRO A 136 5.16 -38.35 -8.66
CA PRO A 136 5.12 -37.81 -9.99
C PRO A 136 5.96 -38.70 -10.94
N LYS A 137 5.47 -38.88 -12.16
CA LYS A 137 6.15 -39.75 -13.14
C LYS A 137 7.61 -39.31 -13.32
N GLU A 138 7.89 -38.04 -13.21
CA GLU A 138 9.21 -37.42 -13.29
C GLU A 138 10.13 -37.78 -12.12
N LEU A 139 9.63 -38.37 -11.04
CA LEU A 139 10.41 -38.85 -9.91
C LEU A 139 10.60 -40.38 -9.95
N THR A 140 10.18 -41.05 -11.01
CA THR A 140 10.37 -42.49 -11.18
C THR A 140 11.66 -42.80 -11.93
N LEU A 141 12.31 -43.91 -11.59
CA LEU A 141 13.54 -44.38 -12.25
C LEU A 141 13.34 -44.61 -13.76
N GLU A 142 12.18 -45.14 -14.12
CA GLU A 142 11.82 -45.50 -15.50
C GLU A 142 11.74 -44.21 -16.37
N HIS A 143 11.35 -43.08 -15.83
CA HIS A 143 11.34 -41.81 -16.56
C HIS A 143 12.75 -41.44 -17.06
N TYR A 144 13.77 -41.75 -16.29
CA TYR A 144 15.17 -41.47 -16.63
C TYR A 144 15.87 -42.65 -17.30
N GLY A 145 15.15 -43.73 -17.62
CA GLY A 145 15.69 -44.87 -18.31
C GLY A 145 16.46 -45.84 -17.41
N PHE A 146 16.32 -45.72 -16.09
CA PHE A 146 16.88 -46.63 -15.12
C PHE A 146 15.87 -47.70 -14.72
N GLY A 147 16.34 -48.87 -14.34
CA GLY A 147 15.52 -49.95 -13.80
C GLY A 147 16.16 -50.58 -12.56
N GLU A 148 15.50 -51.57 -11.96
CA GLU A 148 16.00 -52.23 -10.74
C GLU A 148 17.43 -52.76 -10.85
N LYS A 149 17.83 -53.26 -12.05
CA LYS A 149 19.19 -53.77 -12.32
C LYS A 149 20.27 -52.68 -12.22
N ASP A 150 19.92 -51.41 -12.33
CA ASP A 150 20.85 -50.28 -12.31
C ASP A 150 21.06 -49.73 -10.90
N LEU A 151 20.19 -50.10 -9.93
CA LEU A 151 20.17 -49.57 -8.58
C LEU A 151 21.46 -49.83 -7.78
N ASP A 152 22.11 -50.97 -8.05
CA ASP A 152 23.34 -51.33 -7.32
C ASP A 152 24.62 -50.95 -8.08
N THR A 153 24.49 -50.20 -9.19
CA THR A 153 25.62 -49.61 -9.91
C THR A 153 26.19 -48.43 -9.14
N GLU A 154 27.50 -48.41 -8.96
CA GLU A 154 28.23 -47.34 -8.28
C GLU A 154 28.52 -46.16 -9.22
N TYR A 155 28.24 -44.94 -8.74
CA TYR A 155 28.56 -43.69 -9.39
C TYR A 155 29.51 -42.86 -8.54
N THR A 156 30.46 -42.20 -9.19
CA THR A 156 31.39 -41.28 -8.50
C THR A 156 30.68 -39.96 -8.15
N LEU A 157 30.74 -39.58 -6.90
CA LEU A 157 30.22 -38.31 -6.39
C LEU A 157 31.13 -37.16 -6.87
N GLY A 158 30.52 -36.07 -7.28
CA GLY A 158 31.27 -34.94 -7.84
C GLY A 158 30.41 -33.66 -7.99
N PRO A 159 30.94 -32.59 -8.61
CA PRO A 159 30.16 -31.44 -8.96
C PRO A 159 28.93 -31.85 -9.79
N GLY A 160 27.75 -31.68 -9.27
CA GLY A 160 26.47 -32.09 -9.90
C GLY A 160 25.86 -33.39 -9.37
N ILE A 161 26.56 -34.19 -8.56
CA ILE A 161 26.01 -35.37 -7.88
C ILE A 161 26.42 -35.34 -6.41
N LEU A 162 25.58 -34.80 -5.54
CA LEU A 162 25.71 -34.78 -4.08
C LEU A 162 27.17 -34.50 -3.59
N PRO A 163 27.76 -33.36 -3.98
CA PRO A 163 29.21 -33.11 -3.76
C PRO A 163 29.60 -33.09 -2.28
N ARG A 164 28.64 -32.79 -1.37
CA ARG A 164 28.85 -32.75 0.08
C ARG A 164 28.79 -34.09 0.77
N PHE A 165 28.30 -35.13 0.11
CA PHE A 165 28.31 -36.50 0.64
C PHE A 165 29.72 -37.16 0.64
N LYS A 166 30.70 -36.51 -0.02
CA LYS A 166 32.11 -36.91 0.04
C LYS A 166 32.80 -36.73 1.40
N LYS A 167 32.20 -35.94 2.30
CA LYS A 167 32.84 -35.58 3.58
C LYS A 167 33.17 -36.78 4.50
N ASP A 168 32.50 -37.93 4.28
CA ASP A 168 32.72 -39.17 5.08
C ASP A 168 33.74 -40.13 4.42
N GLY A 169 34.57 -39.62 3.51
CA GLY A 169 35.55 -40.43 2.80
C GLY A 169 34.98 -41.31 1.69
N ARG A 170 33.69 -41.22 1.40
CA ARG A 170 33.04 -41.93 0.30
C ARG A 170 33.24 -41.18 -1.01
N GLU A 171 33.94 -41.79 -1.95
CA GLU A 171 34.05 -41.25 -3.32
C GLU A 171 32.93 -41.74 -4.25
N LYS A 172 32.21 -42.77 -3.85
CA LYS A 172 31.16 -43.40 -4.65
C LYS A 172 29.94 -43.74 -3.82
N MET A 173 28.78 -43.72 -4.45
CA MET A 173 27.51 -44.22 -3.94
C MET A 173 26.81 -45.03 -5.02
N THR A 174 26.03 -46.03 -4.62
CA THR A 174 25.15 -46.75 -5.53
C THR A 174 24.01 -45.86 -5.97
N LEU A 175 23.38 -46.13 -7.13
CA LEU A 175 22.19 -45.38 -7.58
C LEU A 175 21.09 -45.45 -6.53
N ARG A 176 20.89 -46.54 -5.86
CA ARG A 176 19.95 -46.74 -4.74
C ARG A 176 20.21 -45.74 -3.61
N GLU A 177 21.47 -45.61 -3.19
CA GLU A 177 21.86 -44.66 -2.14
C GLU A 177 21.69 -43.18 -2.61
N ILE A 178 22.00 -42.90 -3.88
CA ILE A 178 21.82 -41.58 -4.47
C ILE A 178 20.32 -41.19 -4.52
N VAL A 179 19.48 -42.13 -5.00
CA VAL A 179 18.02 -41.90 -5.06
C VAL A 179 17.45 -41.65 -3.66
N ALA A 180 17.80 -42.51 -2.70
CA ALA A 180 17.33 -42.35 -1.31
C ALA A 180 17.80 -41.00 -0.69
N ALA A 181 19.03 -40.57 -1.01
CA ALA A 181 19.50 -39.23 -0.59
C ALA A 181 18.73 -38.12 -1.25
N CYS A 182 18.47 -38.18 -2.57
CA CYS A 182 17.67 -37.21 -3.29
C CYS A 182 16.22 -37.16 -2.79
N GLU A 183 15.58 -38.27 -2.56
CA GLU A 183 14.24 -38.38 -1.97
C GLU A 183 14.19 -37.69 -0.61
N LYS A 184 15.18 -37.93 0.24
CA LYS A 184 15.25 -37.29 1.56
C LYS A 184 15.42 -35.78 1.48
N ILE A 185 16.17 -35.26 0.51
CA ILE A 185 16.46 -33.83 0.35
C ILE A 185 15.33 -33.12 -0.36
N TYR A 186 14.80 -33.67 -1.45
CA TYR A 186 13.92 -32.98 -2.38
C TYR A 186 12.45 -33.43 -2.31
N ALA A 187 12.16 -34.56 -1.71
CA ALA A 187 10.82 -35.11 -1.55
C ALA A 187 10.44 -35.37 -0.08
N GLY A 188 11.14 -34.71 0.86
CA GLY A 188 10.86 -34.76 2.29
C GLY A 188 9.78 -33.79 2.75
N ALA A 189 9.87 -33.35 4.02
CA ALA A 189 8.92 -32.42 4.61
C ALA A 189 9.08 -30.97 4.09
N TYR A 190 10.09 -30.68 3.29
CA TYR A 190 10.31 -29.38 2.65
C TYR A 190 10.87 -29.55 1.23
N GLY A 191 10.66 -28.56 0.40
CA GLY A 191 11.20 -28.39 -0.95
C GLY A 191 11.69 -26.96 -1.16
N VAL A 192 12.63 -26.76 -2.09
CA VAL A 192 13.20 -25.44 -2.35
C VAL A 192 13.25 -25.16 -3.84
N GLU A 193 12.66 -24.02 -4.25
CA GLU A 193 12.79 -23.51 -5.60
C GLU A 193 13.86 -22.42 -5.64
N PHE A 194 14.91 -22.63 -6.42
CA PHE A 194 16.02 -21.67 -6.56
C PHE A 194 16.69 -21.70 -7.94
N ILE A 195 16.29 -22.62 -8.82
CA ILE A 195 16.92 -22.79 -10.15
C ILE A 195 16.64 -21.57 -11.07
N HIS A 196 15.60 -20.80 -10.79
CA HIS A 196 15.28 -19.57 -11.50
C HIS A 196 16.23 -18.40 -11.15
N ILE A 197 17.03 -18.53 -10.09
CA ILE A 197 17.99 -17.50 -9.68
C ILE A 197 19.21 -17.56 -10.61
N PRO A 198 19.53 -16.45 -11.34
CA PRO A 198 20.65 -16.46 -12.28
C PRO A 198 22.02 -16.44 -11.60
N ASP A 199 22.08 -16.01 -10.34
CA ASP A 199 23.31 -15.93 -9.55
C ASP A 199 23.73 -17.31 -9.05
N ARG A 200 24.86 -17.80 -9.60
CA ARG A 200 25.38 -19.12 -9.25
C ARG A 200 25.85 -19.21 -7.80
N GLU A 201 26.42 -18.17 -7.24
CA GLU A 201 26.91 -18.17 -5.85
C GLU A 201 25.74 -18.36 -4.89
N LYS A 202 24.62 -17.69 -5.15
CA LYS A 202 23.38 -17.86 -4.40
C LYS A 202 22.84 -19.30 -4.49
N CYS A 203 22.83 -19.86 -5.70
CA CYS A 203 22.40 -21.26 -5.89
C CYS A 203 23.32 -22.26 -5.18
N ASP A 204 24.64 -22.09 -5.29
CA ASP A 204 25.61 -22.98 -4.65
C ASP A 204 25.56 -22.85 -3.12
N TRP A 205 25.30 -21.65 -2.58
CA TRP A 205 25.08 -21.41 -1.14
C TRP A 205 23.88 -22.22 -0.60
N LEU A 206 22.77 -22.26 -1.34
CA LEU A 206 21.60 -23.07 -0.99
C LEU A 206 21.92 -24.57 -1.05
N ARG A 207 22.54 -25.03 -2.14
CA ARG A 207 22.95 -26.45 -2.29
C ARG A 207 23.82 -26.90 -1.15
N GLU A 208 24.78 -26.09 -0.72
CA GLU A 208 25.69 -26.39 0.36
C GLU A 208 25.00 -26.66 1.69
N ARG A 209 23.79 -26.11 1.91
CA ARG A 209 23.00 -26.26 3.14
C ARG A 209 21.93 -27.34 3.04
N LEU A 210 21.48 -27.61 1.82
CA LEU A 210 20.38 -28.54 1.55
C LEU A 210 20.91 -29.94 1.15
N GLU A 211 21.89 -30.01 0.24
CA GLU A 211 22.44 -31.27 -0.29
C GLU A 211 23.46 -31.84 0.66
N VAL A 212 23.05 -32.14 1.90
CA VAL A 212 23.84 -32.73 2.97
C VAL A 212 23.10 -33.90 3.60
N PRO A 213 23.79 -34.90 4.18
CA PRO A 213 23.14 -36.09 4.74
C PRO A 213 22.10 -35.79 5.82
N GLN A 214 22.30 -34.72 6.58
CA GLN A 214 21.40 -34.27 7.64
C GLN A 214 21.39 -32.75 7.70
N PRO A 215 20.47 -32.08 6.97
CA PRO A 215 20.40 -30.61 6.90
C PRO A 215 20.17 -29.95 8.26
N PHE A 216 19.41 -30.56 9.13
CA PHE A 216 19.17 -30.09 10.50
C PHE A 216 19.13 -31.24 11.51
N LYS A 217 19.52 -30.93 12.74
CA LYS A 217 19.42 -31.79 13.91
C LYS A 217 19.29 -30.93 15.15
N TYR A 218 18.20 -31.09 15.89
CA TYR A 218 17.94 -30.36 17.12
C TYR A 218 18.39 -31.17 18.35
N SER A 219 19.02 -30.48 19.29
CA SER A 219 19.32 -31.01 20.63
C SER A 219 18.03 -31.17 21.44
N ILE A 220 18.10 -31.89 22.56
CA ILE A 220 16.95 -32.08 23.47
C ILE A 220 16.41 -30.74 23.96
N ASP A 221 17.27 -29.77 24.28
CA ASP A 221 16.86 -28.48 24.74
C ASP A 221 16.20 -27.63 23.63
N GLU A 222 16.63 -27.79 22.38
CA GLU A 222 15.95 -27.14 21.24
C GLU A 222 14.61 -27.81 20.97
N LYS A 223 14.52 -29.13 21.01
CA LYS A 223 13.24 -29.85 20.91
C LYS A 223 12.27 -29.44 22.04
N ARG A 224 12.78 -29.27 23.27
CA ARG A 224 11.97 -28.74 24.38
C ARG A 224 11.42 -27.33 24.10
N ARG A 225 12.24 -26.43 23.58
CA ARG A 225 11.78 -25.08 23.19
C ARG A 225 10.75 -25.10 22.06
N ILE A 226 10.94 -25.96 21.08
CA ILE A 226 9.98 -26.15 19.98
C ILE A 226 8.64 -26.65 20.54
N LEU A 227 8.69 -27.67 21.39
CA LEU A 227 7.50 -28.23 22.02
C LEU A 227 6.78 -27.20 22.91
N ASP A 228 7.51 -26.47 23.76
CA ASP A 228 6.97 -25.40 24.59
C ASP A 228 6.21 -24.35 23.75
N ARG A 229 6.85 -23.86 22.68
CA ARG A 229 6.23 -22.88 21.78
C ARG A 229 4.97 -23.41 21.09
N LEU A 230 4.97 -24.68 20.73
CA LEU A 230 3.81 -25.34 20.10
C LEU A 230 2.68 -25.59 21.09
N ILE A 231 3.01 -25.98 22.34
CA ILE A 231 2.02 -26.10 23.42
C ILE A 231 1.34 -24.76 23.70
N TRP A 232 2.11 -23.68 23.84
CA TRP A 232 1.54 -22.34 24.03
C TRP A 232 0.62 -21.94 22.86
N SER A 233 1.04 -22.17 21.62
CA SER A 233 0.23 -21.85 20.44
C SER A 233 -1.10 -22.61 20.43
N SER A 234 -1.05 -23.94 20.61
CA SER A 234 -2.24 -24.80 20.58
C SER A 234 -3.16 -24.56 21.77
N SER A 235 -2.58 -24.37 22.98
CA SER A 235 -3.35 -24.10 24.19
C SER A 235 -4.07 -22.76 24.13
N PHE A 236 -3.44 -21.73 23.53
CA PHE A 236 -4.07 -20.42 23.38
C PHE A 236 -5.33 -20.48 22.49
N GLU A 237 -5.24 -21.15 21.34
CA GLU A 237 -6.41 -21.33 20.45
C GLU A 237 -7.53 -22.13 21.17
N SER A 238 -7.19 -23.22 21.83
CA SER A 238 -8.15 -24.05 22.59
C SER A 238 -8.79 -23.28 23.75
N PHE A 239 -7.99 -22.43 24.43
CA PHE A 239 -8.47 -21.57 25.50
C PHE A 239 -9.48 -20.53 25.00
N LEU A 240 -9.13 -19.83 23.91
CA LEU A 240 -10.04 -18.87 23.29
C LEU A 240 -11.33 -19.56 22.78
N ALA A 241 -11.21 -20.75 22.21
CA ALA A 241 -12.37 -21.51 21.76
C ALA A 241 -13.30 -21.90 22.92
N THR A 242 -12.74 -22.16 24.09
CA THR A 242 -13.50 -22.50 25.31
C THR A 242 -14.14 -21.28 25.95
N LYS A 243 -13.43 -20.17 26.07
CA LYS A 243 -13.91 -18.97 26.76
C LYS A 243 -14.81 -18.08 25.89
N TYR A 244 -14.53 -18.03 24.57
CA TYR A 244 -15.20 -17.16 23.61
C TYR A 244 -15.71 -17.92 22.36
N PRO A 245 -16.59 -18.93 22.53
CA PRO A 245 -17.01 -19.83 21.43
C PRO A 245 -17.77 -19.09 20.32
N ASN A 246 -18.45 -17.99 20.61
CA ASN A 246 -19.29 -17.25 19.67
C ASN A 246 -18.64 -15.99 19.11
N ASP A 247 -17.45 -15.64 19.57
CA ASP A 247 -16.73 -14.46 19.12
C ASP A 247 -15.89 -14.75 17.88
N LYS A 248 -15.75 -13.74 17.00
CA LYS A 248 -14.81 -13.82 15.89
C LYS A 248 -13.37 -13.75 16.42
N ARG A 249 -12.58 -14.79 16.16
CA ARG A 249 -11.21 -14.94 16.62
C ARG A 249 -10.24 -15.09 15.45
N PHE A 250 -10.71 -15.62 14.32
CA PHE A 250 -9.88 -15.98 13.17
C PHE A 250 -8.65 -16.81 13.60
N GLY A 251 -8.91 -17.94 14.23
CA GLY A 251 -7.91 -18.79 14.86
C GLY A 251 -6.87 -19.36 13.90
N LEU A 252 -5.76 -19.80 14.50
CA LEU A 252 -4.58 -20.35 13.80
C LEU A 252 -4.66 -21.89 13.67
N GLU A 253 -5.72 -22.52 14.15
CA GLU A 253 -5.82 -24.00 14.18
C GLU A 253 -5.62 -24.62 12.80
N GLY A 254 -4.67 -25.54 12.74
CA GLY A 254 -4.18 -26.18 11.52
C GLY A 254 -2.87 -25.56 10.97
N CYS A 255 -2.36 -24.52 11.65
CA CYS A 255 -1.08 -23.89 11.35
C CYS A 255 -0.31 -23.44 12.62
N GLU A 256 -0.48 -24.13 13.74
CA GLU A 256 0.09 -23.75 15.04
C GLU A 256 1.62 -23.73 15.01
N THR A 257 2.24 -24.46 14.11
CA THR A 257 3.70 -24.50 13.86
C THR A 257 4.27 -23.18 13.33
N LEU A 258 3.43 -22.26 12.88
CA LEU A 258 3.80 -20.87 12.56
C LEU A 258 4.52 -20.21 13.73
N VAL A 259 4.02 -20.38 14.96
CA VAL A 259 4.58 -19.72 16.15
C VAL A 259 6.01 -20.16 16.47
N PRO A 260 6.33 -21.47 16.60
CA PRO A 260 7.71 -21.88 16.76
C PRO A 260 8.61 -21.47 15.58
N GLY A 261 8.12 -21.54 14.34
CA GLY A 261 8.84 -21.11 13.14
C GLY A 261 9.20 -19.63 13.17
N MET A 262 8.23 -18.73 13.40
CA MET A 262 8.49 -17.30 13.52
C MET A 262 9.49 -16.98 14.64
N LYS A 263 9.36 -17.65 15.80
CA LYS A 263 10.30 -17.44 16.91
C LYS A 263 11.72 -17.93 16.57
N ALA A 264 11.86 -19.00 15.79
CA ALA A 264 13.16 -19.49 15.31
C ALA A 264 13.79 -18.50 14.33
N LEU A 265 13.00 -17.96 13.39
CA LEU A 265 13.40 -16.91 12.46
C LEU A 265 13.89 -15.66 13.19
N ILE A 266 13.10 -15.15 14.14
CA ILE A 266 13.43 -13.95 14.92
C ILE A 266 14.71 -14.18 15.73
N ASP A 267 14.80 -15.28 16.48
CA ASP A 267 15.96 -15.60 17.32
C ASP A 267 17.23 -15.68 16.46
N ARG A 268 17.16 -16.33 15.29
CA ARG A 268 18.27 -16.43 14.34
C ARG A 268 18.69 -15.10 13.75
N SER A 269 17.73 -14.25 13.37
CA SER A 269 18.01 -12.90 12.85
C SER A 269 18.70 -12.02 13.89
N VAL A 270 18.28 -12.11 15.15
CA VAL A 270 18.91 -11.37 16.27
C VAL A 270 20.36 -11.83 16.51
N ASP A 271 20.65 -13.09 16.29
CA ASP A 271 22.04 -13.59 16.36
C ASP A 271 22.93 -12.93 15.31
N TYR A 272 22.40 -12.60 14.13
CA TYR A 272 23.07 -11.80 13.09
C TYR A 272 23.11 -10.29 13.36
N GLY A 273 22.50 -9.81 14.43
CA GLY A 273 22.60 -8.39 14.84
C GLY A 273 21.36 -7.55 14.53
N VAL A 274 20.26 -8.14 14.11
CA VAL A 274 18.99 -7.45 13.96
C VAL A 274 18.49 -7.00 15.35
N LYS A 275 18.08 -5.74 15.44
CA LYS A 275 17.60 -5.11 16.68
C LYS A 275 16.10 -4.79 16.61
N ASP A 276 15.61 -4.52 15.43
CA ASP A 276 14.22 -4.12 15.16
C ASP A 276 13.61 -5.03 14.09
N ILE A 277 12.44 -5.58 14.35
CA ILE A 277 11.67 -6.38 13.38
C ILE A 277 10.27 -5.80 13.28
N VAL A 278 9.93 -5.35 12.08
CA VAL A 278 8.58 -4.86 11.75
C VAL A 278 7.81 -5.99 11.08
N ILE A 279 6.64 -6.29 11.63
CA ILE A 279 5.81 -7.41 11.21
C ILE A 279 4.49 -6.88 10.63
N GLY A 280 4.13 -7.34 9.44
CA GLY A 280 2.79 -7.22 8.85
C GLY A 280 2.12 -8.57 8.81
N MET A 281 0.80 -8.62 9.02
CA MET A 281 0.06 -9.85 8.89
C MET A 281 -1.45 -9.61 8.77
N PRO A 282 -2.20 -10.48 8.07
CA PRO A 282 -3.66 -10.44 8.04
C PRO A 282 -4.26 -10.82 9.41
N HIS A 283 -5.58 -10.83 9.48
CA HIS A 283 -6.33 -11.11 10.71
C HIS A 283 -6.15 -12.53 11.25
N ARG A 284 -5.97 -13.56 10.39
CA ARG A 284 -5.89 -14.96 10.82
C ARG A 284 -4.62 -15.27 11.60
N GLY A 285 -4.79 -15.81 12.81
CA GLY A 285 -3.67 -16.11 13.71
C GLY A 285 -3.09 -14.89 14.43
N ARG A 286 -3.60 -13.66 14.18
CA ARG A 286 -3.04 -12.44 14.76
C ARG A 286 -3.07 -12.45 16.29
N LEU A 287 -4.16 -12.89 16.90
CA LEU A 287 -4.24 -12.98 18.36
C LEU A 287 -3.17 -13.90 18.96
N ASN A 288 -2.92 -15.03 18.30
CA ASN A 288 -1.87 -15.97 18.70
C ASN A 288 -0.47 -15.37 18.51
N VAL A 289 -0.22 -14.69 17.41
CA VAL A 289 1.06 -13.99 17.16
C VAL A 289 1.25 -12.86 18.17
N LEU A 290 0.23 -12.07 18.47
CA LEU A 290 0.28 -11.04 19.51
C LEU A 290 0.66 -11.64 20.87
N SER A 291 -0.01 -12.72 21.30
CA SER A 291 0.28 -13.40 22.57
C SER A 291 1.66 -14.06 22.58
N ASN A 292 1.92 -14.95 21.61
CA ASN A 292 3.02 -15.92 21.70
C ASN A 292 4.30 -15.47 21.00
N VAL A 293 4.24 -14.58 20.03
CA VAL A 293 5.43 -14.05 19.32
C VAL A 293 5.79 -12.66 19.82
N VAL A 294 4.86 -11.71 19.76
CA VAL A 294 5.08 -10.30 20.14
C VAL A 294 5.07 -10.11 21.66
N ARG A 295 4.39 -10.99 22.41
CA ARG A 295 4.26 -10.94 23.88
C ARG A 295 3.35 -9.84 24.41
N LYS A 296 2.26 -9.54 23.69
CA LYS A 296 1.18 -8.73 24.25
C LYS A 296 0.63 -9.45 25.49
N PRO A 297 0.40 -8.75 26.61
CA PRO A 297 -0.18 -9.36 27.80
C PRO A 297 -1.53 -10.03 27.48
N ASN A 298 -1.70 -11.27 27.90
CA ASN A 298 -2.96 -12.00 27.64
C ASN A 298 -4.16 -11.31 28.31
N GLU A 299 -3.93 -10.66 29.44
CA GLU A 299 -4.94 -9.83 30.11
C GLU A 299 -5.48 -8.74 29.20
N SER A 300 -4.60 -8.08 28.43
CA SER A 300 -5.00 -7.07 27.45
C SER A 300 -5.85 -7.68 26.33
N ILE A 301 -5.41 -8.83 25.77
CA ILE A 301 -6.15 -9.51 24.71
C ILE A 301 -7.54 -9.96 25.20
N PHE A 302 -7.63 -10.51 26.42
CA PHE A 302 -8.88 -10.99 26.98
C PHE A 302 -9.84 -9.84 27.35
N SER A 303 -9.33 -8.68 27.82
CA SER A 303 -10.15 -7.51 28.09
C SER A 303 -10.82 -6.94 26.83
N GLU A 304 -10.18 -7.08 25.66
CA GLU A 304 -10.76 -6.66 24.38
C GLU A 304 -11.99 -7.50 23.99
N PHE A 305 -12.07 -8.76 24.41
CA PHE A 305 -13.26 -9.59 24.23
C PHE A 305 -14.41 -9.12 25.13
N ALA A 306 -14.11 -8.60 26.32
CA ALA A 306 -15.10 -8.07 27.23
C ALA A 306 -15.63 -6.67 26.82
N GLY A 307 -15.02 -6.04 25.81
CA GLY A 307 -15.38 -4.68 25.37
C GLY A 307 -15.00 -3.58 26.36
N THR A 308 -14.12 -3.88 27.32
CA THR A 308 -13.64 -2.92 28.33
C THR A 308 -12.33 -2.22 27.93
N GLY A 309 -11.79 -2.57 26.76
CA GLY A 309 -10.55 -2.01 26.25
C GLY A 309 -10.78 -0.70 25.52
N GLY A 310 -10.48 0.42 26.17
CA GLY A 310 -10.46 1.75 25.58
C GLY A 310 -11.13 2.80 26.49
N ALA A 311 -10.40 3.85 26.88
CA ALA A 311 -11.02 5.01 27.50
C ALA A 311 -11.83 5.77 26.45
N GLU A 312 -12.99 6.32 26.80
CA GLU A 312 -13.87 7.10 25.90
C GLU A 312 -13.15 8.25 25.18
N ASP A 313 -12.03 8.71 25.69
CA ASP A 313 -11.22 9.82 25.15
C ASP A 313 -10.10 9.38 24.16
N GLU A 314 -9.94 8.07 23.87
CA GLU A 314 -8.79 7.54 23.12
C GLU A 314 -9.12 7.08 21.67
N GLY A 315 -10.19 7.59 21.10
CA GLY A 315 -10.60 7.26 19.72
C GLY A 315 -11.73 6.23 19.63
N SER A 316 -12.11 5.81 18.41
CA SER A 316 -13.20 4.85 18.21
C SER A 316 -12.76 3.39 18.40
N GLY A 317 -11.46 3.13 18.45
CA GLY A 317 -10.88 1.78 18.44
C GLY A 317 -11.16 0.99 17.15
N ASP A 318 -10.66 -0.23 17.10
CA ASP A 318 -10.90 -1.21 16.02
C ASP A 318 -11.11 -2.60 16.62
N VAL A 319 -11.50 -3.55 15.79
CA VAL A 319 -11.68 -4.95 16.22
C VAL A 319 -10.33 -5.56 16.63
N LYS A 320 -10.34 -6.40 17.66
CA LYS A 320 -9.16 -6.99 18.30
C LYS A 320 -8.15 -7.65 17.34
N TYR A 321 -8.64 -8.25 16.25
CA TYR A 321 -7.78 -8.91 15.25
C TYR A 321 -7.21 -7.98 14.18
N HIS A 322 -7.31 -6.64 14.36
CA HIS A 322 -6.62 -5.60 13.56
C HIS A 322 -5.55 -4.86 14.35
N LEU A 323 -5.52 -5.00 15.67
CA LEU A 323 -4.66 -4.22 16.53
C LEU A 323 -3.19 -4.61 16.38
N GLY A 324 -2.32 -3.60 16.49
CA GLY A 324 -0.88 -3.75 16.51
C GLY A 324 -0.31 -3.79 17.93
N MET A 325 1.01 -3.96 18.03
CA MET A 325 1.74 -3.91 19.29
C MET A 325 3.22 -3.65 19.08
N ASN A 326 3.85 -2.92 19.99
CA ASN A 326 5.29 -2.79 20.07
C ASN A 326 5.79 -3.40 21.39
N PHE A 327 6.80 -4.27 21.31
CA PHE A 327 7.34 -4.95 22.48
C PHE A 327 8.81 -5.28 22.33
N GLU A 328 9.60 -5.00 23.37
CA GLU A 328 11.00 -5.42 23.43
C GLU A 328 11.13 -6.81 24.05
N ARG A 329 11.44 -7.79 23.24
CA ARG A 329 11.51 -9.21 23.62
C ARG A 329 12.94 -9.69 23.86
N PRO A 330 13.24 -10.42 24.95
CA PRO A 330 14.49 -11.13 25.13
C PRO A 330 14.52 -12.41 24.25
N THR A 331 15.69 -12.73 23.72
CA THR A 331 15.93 -13.98 22.96
C THR A 331 16.68 -15.02 23.81
N PRO A 332 16.71 -16.30 23.41
CA PRO A 332 17.47 -17.33 24.12
C PRO A 332 18.98 -17.05 24.21
N SER A 333 19.55 -16.26 23.29
CA SER A 333 20.97 -15.83 23.35
C SER A 333 21.23 -14.68 24.35
N GLY A 334 20.19 -14.20 25.06
CA GLY A 334 20.30 -13.09 25.99
C GLY A 334 20.28 -11.71 25.36
N LYS A 335 20.22 -11.62 24.03
CA LYS A 335 20.02 -10.37 23.29
C LYS A 335 18.55 -9.93 23.34
N ARG A 336 18.28 -8.67 23.06
CA ARG A 336 16.92 -8.11 23.00
C ARG A 336 16.60 -7.65 21.59
N VAL A 337 15.33 -7.73 21.22
CA VAL A 337 14.81 -7.28 19.92
C VAL A 337 13.52 -6.52 20.11
N GLN A 338 13.41 -5.38 19.43
CA GLN A 338 12.18 -4.62 19.34
C GLN A 338 11.30 -5.25 18.27
N LEU A 339 10.15 -5.78 18.64
CA LEU A 339 9.13 -6.27 17.72
C LEU A 339 8.05 -5.21 17.55
N SER A 340 7.64 -4.97 16.33
CA SER A 340 6.59 -4.03 15.99
C SER A 340 5.61 -4.68 15.03
N LEU A 341 4.47 -5.16 15.53
CA LEU A 341 3.36 -5.62 14.70
C LEU A 341 2.51 -4.41 14.33
N VAL A 342 2.43 -4.11 13.04
CA VAL A 342 1.66 -2.97 12.52
C VAL A 342 0.16 -3.28 12.59
N ALA A 343 -0.63 -2.30 13.00
CA ALA A 343 -2.09 -2.40 12.89
C ALA A 343 -2.51 -2.35 11.42
N ASN A 344 -3.55 -3.09 11.05
CA ASN A 344 -4.04 -3.15 9.67
C ASN A 344 -5.56 -3.27 9.60
N PRO A 345 -6.19 -2.86 8.49
CA PRO A 345 -7.59 -3.14 8.22
C PRO A 345 -7.79 -4.57 7.69
N SER A 346 -9.03 -4.93 7.37
CA SER A 346 -9.34 -6.20 6.69
C SER A 346 -8.96 -6.24 5.20
N HIS A 347 -8.37 -5.18 4.67
CA HIS A 347 -7.90 -5.08 3.29
C HIS A 347 -6.56 -5.81 3.19
N LEU A 348 -6.61 -7.07 2.75
CA LEU A 348 -5.45 -7.95 2.71
C LEU A 348 -4.31 -7.35 1.89
N GLU A 349 -3.09 -7.47 2.40
CA GLU A 349 -1.82 -6.99 1.82
C GLU A 349 -1.65 -5.45 1.82
N ALA A 350 -2.63 -4.69 2.33
CA ALA A 350 -2.52 -3.22 2.40
C ALA A 350 -1.47 -2.75 3.42
N GLU A 351 -1.12 -3.59 4.38
CA GLU A 351 -0.07 -3.36 5.36
C GLU A 351 1.36 -3.58 4.82
N ASP A 352 1.54 -4.32 3.72
CA ASP A 352 2.85 -4.66 3.19
C ASP A 352 3.73 -3.41 2.97
N PRO A 353 3.30 -2.42 2.18
CA PRO A 353 4.11 -1.23 1.96
C PRO A 353 4.32 -0.41 3.23
N VAL A 354 3.37 -0.44 4.18
CA VAL A 354 3.50 0.25 5.47
C VAL A 354 4.63 -0.35 6.29
N VAL A 355 4.73 -1.67 6.33
CA VAL A 355 5.82 -2.40 7.00
C VAL A 355 7.16 -2.07 6.36
N LEU A 356 7.26 -2.08 5.02
CA LEU A 356 8.49 -1.76 4.30
C LEU A 356 8.93 -0.32 4.60
N GLY A 357 8.02 0.64 4.52
CA GLY A 357 8.31 2.05 4.79
C GLY A 357 8.76 2.27 6.23
N LYS A 358 8.10 1.66 7.21
CA LYS A 358 8.47 1.73 8.62
C LYS A 358 9.85 1.11 8.88
N THR A 359 10.14 -0.04 8.27
CA THR A 359 11.44 -0.70 8.36
C THR A 359 12.54 0.20 7.80
N ARG A 360 12.33 0.78 6.63
CA ARG A 360 13.29 1.69 5.99
C ARG A 360 13.57 2.93 6.85
N ALA A 361 12.55 3.49 7.48
CA ALA A 361 12.70 4.62 8.38
C ALA A 361 13.53 4.26 9.62
N ILE A 362 13.29 3.09 10.22
CA ILE A 362 14.10 2.60 11.35
C ILE A 362 15.56 2.44 10.94
N GLN A 363 15.84 1.87 9.77
CA GLN A 363 17.21 1.77 9.22
C GLN A 363 17.84 3.16 9.04
N HIS A 364 17.08 4.15 8.57
CA HIS A 364 17.54 5.53 8.47
C HIS A 364 17.97 6.08 9.84
N TYR A 365 17.11 5.98 10.87
CA TYR A 365 17.41 6.50 12.20
C TYR A 365 18.50 5.72 12.94
N ASN A 366 18.71 4.46 12.57
CA ASN A 366 19.81 3.63 13.08
C ASN A 366 21.13 3.85 12.32
N ASN A 367 21.16 4.76 11.32
CA ASN A 367 22.31 4.95 10.40
C ASN A 367 22.72 3.66 9.66
N ASP A 368 21.74 2.84 9.28
CA ASP A 368 21.91 1.52 8.69
C ASP A 368 21.45 1.43 7.23
N GLU A 369 21.27 2.55 6.56
CA GLU A 369 20.73 2.60 5.19
C GLU A 369 21.61 1.94 4.12
N LYS A 370 22.89 1.71 4.43
CA LYS A 370 23.85 1.05 3.52
C LYS A 370 23.98 -0.44 3.79
N THR A 371 23.78 -0.86 5.03
CA THR A 371 24.02 -2.25 5.44
C THR A 371 22.77 -3.04 5.75
N HIS A 372 21.65 -2.37 6.01
CA HIS A 372 20.31 -2.98 6.26
C HIS A 372 20.32 -4.14 7.26
N ARG A 373 21.22 -4.09 8.27
CA ARG A 373 21.45 -5.21 9.19
C ARG A 373 20.73 -5.07 10.53
N THR A 374 20.39 -3.84 10.93
CA THR A 374 19.84 -3.58 12.25
C THR A 374 18.33 -3.69 12.32
N ALA A 375 17.63 -3.47 11.20
CA ALA A 375 16.19 -3.62 11.11
C ALA A 375 15.79 -4.46 9.90
N MET A 376 14.68 -5.20 10.04
CA MET A 376 14.14 -6.03 8.96
C MET A 376 12.61 -6.07 8.97
N SER A 377 12.04 -6.38 7.82
CA SER A 377 10.62 -6.64 7.61
C SER A 377 10.32 -8.14 7.57
N VAL A 378 9.21 -8.53 8.17
CA VAL A 378 8.60 -9.86 8.06
C VAL A 378 7.14 -9.67 7.69
N LEU A 379 6.72 -10.21 6.56
CA LEU A 379 5.37 -10.14 6.05
C LEU A 379 4.73 -11.52 6.05
N LEU A 380 3.58 -11.64 6.70
CA LEU A 380 2.76 -12.84 6.67
C LEU A 380 1.61 -12.63 5.69
N HIS A 381 1.36 -13.61 4.85
CA HIS A 381 0.37 -13.54 3.78
C HIS A 381 -0.59 -14.72 3.84
N GLY A 382 -1.83 -14.53 3.37
CA GLY A 382 -2.67 -15.62 2.96
C GLY A 382 -2.37 -16.03 1.51
N ASP A 383 -2.41 -17.32 1.18
CA ASP A 383 -2.06 -17.85 -0.14
C ASP A 383 -2.86 -17.21 -1.30
N ALA A 384 -4.15 -16.99 -1.08
CA ALA A 384 -5.01 -16.39 -2.11
C ALA A 384 -4.70 -14.89 -2.31
N ALA A 385 -4.38 -14.15 -1.25
CA ALA A 385 -4.07 -12.73 -1.32
C ALA A 385 -2.68 -12.50 -1.91
N PHE A 386 -1.66 -13.26 -1.47
CA PHE A 386 -0.31 -13.18 -1.99
C PHE A 386 -0.24 -13.40 -3.50
N ALA A 387 -1.02 -14.36 -4.02
CA ALA A 387 -1.05 -14.68 -5.44
C ALA A 387 -1.81 -13.65 -6.30
N ALA A 388 -2.70 -12.83 -5.71
CA ALA A 388 -3.69 -12.08 -6.49
C ALA A 388 -3.73 -10.56 -6.23
N GLN A 389 -3.33 -10.08 -5.04
CA GLN A 389 -3.34 -8.66 -4.73
C GLN A 389 -2.19 -7.94 -5.43
N GLY A 390 -2.51 -6.93 -6.26
CA GLY A 390 -1.51 -6.21 -7.05
C GLY A 390 -0.46 -5.48 -6.19
N VAL A 391 -0.82 -5.04 -4.99
CA VAL A 391 0.10 -4.36 -4.07
C VAL A 391 1.27 -5.24 -3.63
N VAL A 392 1.09 -6.58 -3.59
CA VAL A 392 2.21 -7.52 -3.34
C VAL A 392 3.27 -7.37 -4.42
N TYR A 393 2.87 -7.33 -5.70
CA TYR A 393 3.80 -7.14 -6.81
C TYR A 393 4.48 -5.76 -6.76
N GLU A 394 3.74 -4.71 -6.40
CA GLU A 394 4.30 -3.37 -6.21
C GLU A 394 5.37 -3.36 -5.11
N CYS A 395 5.13 -4.04 -3.98
CA CYS A 395 6.09 -4.17 -2.87
C CYS A 395 7.33 -5.00 -3.27
N LEU A 396 7.14 -6.11 -3.97
CA LEU A 396 8.26 -6.89 -4.53
C LEU A 396 9.13 -6.03 -5.46
N GLY A 397 8.50 -5.10 -6.21
CA GLY A 397 9.20 -4.13 -7.06
C GLY A 397 10.10 -3.16 -6.30
N PHE A 398 9.94 -2.98 -5.00
CA PHE A 398 10.81 -2.11 -4.17
C PHE A 398 12.11 -2.77 -3.70
N HIS A 399 12.21 -4.07 -3.80
CA HIS A 399 13.26 -4.90 -3.26
C HIS A 399 14.68 -4.37 -3.47
N SER A 400 15.04 -3.94 -4.69
CA SER A 400 16.40 -3.46 -5.04
C SER A 400 16.48 -1.96 -5.30
N LEU A 401 15.40 -1.19 -5.11
CA LEU A 401 15.42 0.24 -5.37
C LEU A 401 16.16 1.00 -4.25
N PRO A 402 17.14 1.87 -4.58
CA PRO A 402 18.02 2.50 -3.59
C PRO A 402 17.29 3.25 -2.46
N ALA A 403 16.16 3.91 -2.77
CA ALA A 403 15.39 4.68 -1.78
C ALA A 403 14.32 3.86 -1.04
N PHE A 404 14.03 2.62 -1.48
CA PHE A 404 12.94 1.79 -0.98
C PHE A 404 13.39 0.45 -0.40
N SER A 405 14.52 -0.08 -0.83
CA SER A 405 15.05 -1.36 -0.35
C SER A 405 15.22 -1.39 1.17
N THR A 406 14.81 -2.51 1.78
CA THR A 406 14.99 -2.80 3.21
C THR A 406 16.11 -3.83 3.47
N GLY A 407 16.83 -4.23 2.42
CA GLY A 407 17.86 -5.27 2.52
C GLY A 407 17.28 -6.66 2.73
N GLY A 408 16.20 -6.94 2.04
CA GLY A 408 15.48 -8.22 2.04
C GLY A 408 14.36 -8.31 3.07
N THR A 409 13.21 -8.74 2.59
CA THR A 409 12.02 -9.06 3.37
C THR A 409 11.85 -10.56 3.45
N ILE A 410 11.44 -11.07 4.61
CA ILE A 410 11.04 -12.47 4.74
C ILE A 410 9.53 -12.53 4.61
N HIS A 411 9.07 -13.11 3.50
CA HIS A 411 7.67 -13.37 3.22
C HIS A 411 7.28 -14.75 3.73
N LEU A 412 6.26 -14.84 4.58
CA LEU A 412 5.79 -16.07 5.16
C LEU A 412 4.34 -16.29 4.74
N VAL A 413 4.13 -17.12 3.72
CA VAL A 413 2.80 -17.42 3.19
C VAL A 413 2.17 -18.53 4.03
N VAL A 414 1.14 -18.19 4.82
CA VAL A 414 0.33 -19.14 5.58
C VAL A 414 -0.67 -19.78 4.61
N ASN A 415 -0.18 -20.79 3.88
CA ASN A 415 -0.90 -21.42 2.79
C ASN A 415 -1.87 -22.47 3.32
N ASN A 416 -3.06 -22.04 3.70
CA ASN A 416 -4.14 -22.93 4.12
C ASN A 416 -4.97 -23.47 2.93
N GLN A 417 -4.57 -23.17 1.70
CA GLN A 417 -5.09 -23.70 0.44
C GLN A 417 -6.57 -23.42 0.17
N ILE A 418 -7.06 -22.30 0.69
CA ILE A 418 -8.41 -21.82 0.44
C ILE A 418 -8.52 -20.32 0.63
N GLY A 419 -9.14 -19.61 -0.30
CA GLY A 419 -9.47 -18.18 -0.19
C GLY A 419 -10.92 -17.99 0.21
N PHE A 420 -11.24 -17.80 1.49
CA PHE A 420 -12.59 -17.73 2.05
C PHE A 420 -13.38 -19.02 1.74
N THR A 421 -14.09 -19.05 0.59
CA THR A 421 -14.82 -20.21 0.06
C THR A 421 -14.30 -20.66 -1.31
N THR A 422 -13.24 -20.01 -1.83
CA THR A 422 -12.72 -20.26 -3.18
C THR A 422 -11.53 -21.20 -3.13
N ASP A 423 -11.65 -22.30 -3.86
CA ASP A 423 -10.57 -23.28 -4.04
C ASP A 423 -9.44 -22.68 -4.93
N PRO A 424 -8.15 -22.97 -4.66
CA PRO A 424 -7.02 -22.50 -5.46
C PRO A 424 -7.14 -22.74 -6.96
N ARG A 425 -7.79 -23.82 -7.38
CA ARG A 425 -8.03 -24.14 -8.80
C ARG A 425 -8.85 -23.08 -9.54
N PHE A 426 -9.61 -22.26 -8.80
CA PHE A 426 -10.44 -21.17 -9.31
C PHE A 426 -9.93 -19.78 -8.88
N ALA A 427 -8.92 -19.73 -8.04
CA ALA A 427 -8.41 -18.49 -7.48
C ALA A 427 -7.12 -18.00 -8.15
N ARG A 428 -6.32 -18.91 -8.74
CA ARG A 428 -5.06 -18.55 -9.39
C ARG A 428 -4.77 -19.43 -10.60
N SER A 429 -3.98 -18.91 -11.54
CA SER A 429 -3.56 -19.64 -12.74
C SER A 429 -2.25 -20.42 -12.55
N THR A 430 -1.46 -20.07 -11.56
CA THR A 430 -0.13 -20.65 -11.29
C THR A 430 -0.23 -21.91 -10.44
N ALA A 431 0.77 -22.78 -10.55
CA ALA A 431 0.86 -24.00 -9.74
C ALA A 431 0.98 -23.67 -8.24
N TYR A 432 1.84 -22.69 -7.91
CA TYR A 432 2.07 -22.24 -6.55
C TYR A 432 1.59 -20.79 -6.37
N CYS A 433 1.08 -20.48 -5.19
CA CYS A 433 0.75 -19.10 -4.82
C CYS A 433 1.99 -18.20 -4.79
N THR A 434 3.16 -18.80 -4.65
CA THR A 434 4.47 -18.15 -4.52
C THR A 434 5.18 -17.90 -5.85
N ASP A 435 4.60 -18.27 -7.00
CA ASP A 435 5.24 -18.07 -8.30
C ASP A 435 5.58 -16.62 -8.62
N ILE A 436 4.89 -15.65 -8.00
CA ILE A 436 5.18 -14.23 -8.09
C ILE A 436 6.59 -13.86 -7.58
N ALA A 437 7.13 -14.62 -6.62
CA ALA A 437 8.47 -14.40 -6.06
C ALA A 437 9.59 -14.56 -7.09
N LYS A 438 9.34 -15.34 -8.15
CA LYS A 438 10.30 -15.57 -9.23
C LYS A 438 10.59 -14.31 -10.05
N ALA A 439 9.69 -13.31 -10.01
CA ALA A 439 9.89 -12.03 -10.70
C ALA A 439 11.06 -11.19 -10.13
N ILE A 440 11.48 -11.48 -8.90
CA ILE A 440 12.59 -10.79 -8.23
C ILE A 440 13.73 -11.75 -7.86
N ASP A 441 13.80 -12.93 -8.47
CA ASP A 441 14.82 -13.95 -8.21
C ASP A 441 14.90 -14.40 -6.74
N ALA A 442 13.77 -14.33 -5.99
CA ALA A 442 13.72 -14.77 -4.60
C ALA A 442 13.58 -16.29 -4.50
N PRO A 443 14.34 -16.99 -3.65
CA PRO A 443 14.14 -18.41 -3.40
C PRO A 443 12.81 -18.66 -2.69
N VAL A 444 12.19 -19.80 -2.97
CA VAL A 444 10.95 -20.23 -2.32
C VAL A 444 11.18 -21.51 -1.56
N PHE A 445 10.86 -21.50 -0.26
CA PHE A 445 10.96 -22.65 0.63
C PHE A 445 9.55 -23.15 0.94
N HIS A 446 9.16 -24.25 0.31
CA HIS A 446 7.91 -24.95 0.63
C HIS A 446 8.14 -25.86 1.83
N VAL A 447 7.28 -25.83 2.82
CA VAL A 447 7.41 -26.69 4.00
C VAL A 447 6.04 -27.17 4.49
N ASN A 448 5.96 -28.48 4.80
CA ASN A 448 4.78 -29.05 5.42
C ASN A 448 4.70 -28.62 6.89
N ALA A 449 3.64 -27.91 7.24
CA ALA A 449 3.40 -27.43 8.59
C ALA A 449 3.22 -28.56 9.65
N ASP A 450 3.01 -29.80 9.25
CA ASP A 450 2.93 -30.93 10.20
C ASP A 450 4.31 -31.33 10.75
N ASP A 451 5.42 -30.98 10.08
CA ASP A 451 6.76 -31.17 10.58
C ASP A 451 7.34 -29.88 11.16
N VAL A 452 7.13 -29.65 12.44
CA VAL A 452 7.58 -28.44 13.14
C VAL A 452 9.10 -28.26 13.14
N GLU A 453 9.88 -29.36 13.09
CA GLU A 453 11.35 -29.29 13.02
C GLU A 453 11.80 -28.79 11.63
N ALA A 454 11.15 -29.26 10.56
CA ALA A 454 11.38 -28.75 9.21
C ALA A 454 10.96 -27.28 9.09
N VAL A 455 9.81 -26.87 9.67
CA VAL A 455 9.37 -25.47 9.72
C VAL A 455 10.41 -24.57 10.41
N ASN A 456 10.94 -25.01 11.55
CA ASN A 456 12.00 -24.26 12.24
C ASN A 456 13.26 -24.13 11.37
N PHE A 457 13.65 -25.22 10.69
CA PHE A 457 14.83 -25.23 9.81
C PHE A 457 14.68 -24.25 8.66
N VAL A 458 13.58 -24.28 7.91
CA VAL A 458 13.40 -23.35 6.77
C VAL A 458 13.28 -21.91 7.23
N CYS A 459 12.68 -21.65 8.40
CA CYS A 459 12.62 -20.31 9.00
C CYS A 459 14.03 -19.80 9.38
N GLN A 460 14.89 -20.66 9.92
CA GLN A 460 16.28 -20.32 10.21
C GLN A 460 17.08 -20.11 8.91
N LEU A 461 16.88 -20.96 7.91
CA LEU A 461 17.55 -20.86 6.59
C LEU A 461 17.16 -19.55 5.87
N ALA A 462 15.89 -19.12 5.98
CA ALA A 462 15.44 -17.85 5.44
C ALA A 462 16.11 -16.65 6.14
N ALA A 463 16.29 -16.73 7.46
CA ALA A 463 17.04 -15.72 8.21
C ALA A 463 18.52 -15.68 7.79
N ASP A 464 19.14 -16.86 7.57
CA ASP A 464 20.51 -16.98 7.08
C ASP A 464 20.65 -16.39 5.67
N TRP A 465 19.70 -16.67 4.76
CA TRP A 465 19.66 -16.12 3.40
C TRP A 465 19.60 -14.59 3.41
N ARG A 466 18.66 -14.03 4.16
CA ARG A 466 18.51 -12.58 4.28
C ARG A 466 19.76 -11.93 4.87
N ALA A 467 20.37 -12.53 5.88
CA ALA A 467 21.57 -12.00 6.51
C ALA A 467 22.79 -12.00 5.57
N GLU A 468 22.91 -13.01 4.70
CA GLU A 468 24.01 -13.17 3.75
C GLU A 468 23.84 -12.26 2.55
N PHE A 469 22.68 -12.31 1.89
CA PHE A 469 22.48 -11.68 0.57
C PHE A 469 21.67 -10.40 0.61
N GLN A 470 21.07 -10.05 1.75
CA GLN A 470 20.17 -8.89 1.86
C GLN A 470 19.09 -8.89 0.76
N HIS A 471 18.52 -10.05 0.52
CA HIS A 471 17.59 -10.34 -0.54
C HIS A 471 16.31 -10.95 0.01
N ASP A 472 15.18 -10.71 -0.65
CA ASP A 472 13.90 -11.29 -0.27
C ASP A 472 13.95 -12.82 -0.33
N VAL A 473 13.12 -13.45 0.49
CA VAL A 473 12.93 -14.89 0.53
C VAL A 473 11.47 -15.19 0.89
N VAL A 474 10.93 -16.21 0.26
CA VAL A 474 9.55 -16.63 0.50
C VAL A 474 9.51 -18.01 1.14
N ILE A 475 8.77 -18.14 2.24
CA ILE A 475 8.44 -19.40 2.89
C ILE A 475 6.97 -19.71 2.59
N ASP A 476 6.71 -20.81 1.90
CA ASP A 476 5.37 -21.35 1.68
C ASP A 476 5.07 -22.39 2.77
N LEU A 477 4.40 -21.94 3.83
CA LEU A 477 4.00 -22.79 4.95
C LEU A 477 2.70 -23.50 4.62
N ILE A 478 2.79 -24.70 4.07
CA ILE A 478 1.67 -25.50 3.60
C ILE A 478 0.93 -26.10 4.79
N CYS A 479 -0.25 -25.59 5.06
CA CYS A 479 -1.07 -25.93 6.21
C CYS A 479 -2.54 -26.09 5.80
N TYR A 480 -3.44 -26.10 6.77
CA TYR A 480 -4.89 -26.11 6.54
C TYR A 480 -5.61 -25.18 7.52
N ARG A 481 -6.80 -24.79 7.17
CA ARG A 481 -7.70 -24.03 8.04
C ARG A 481 -8.68 -25.00 8.70
N LYS A 482 -8.58 -25.18 10.02
CA LYS A 482 -9.37 -26.19 10.77
C LYS A 482 -10.86 -25.90 10.75
N HIS A 483 -11.25 -24.66 10.94
CA HIS A 483 -12.63 -24.20 11.00
C HIS A 483 -13.04 -23.44 9.73
N GLY A 484 -14.20 -22.81 9.68
CA GLY A 484 -14.62 -21.92 8.61
C GLY A 484 -13.77 -20.66 8.49
N HIS A 485 -14.17 -19.74 7.62
CA HIS A 485 -13.47 -18.45 7.50
C HIS A 485 -13.48 -17.69 8.83
N ASN A 486 -14.63 -17.75 9.52
CA ASN A 486 -14.76 -17.35 10.92
C ASN A 486 -15.51 -18.45 11.69
N GLU A 487 -15.73 -18.29 12.98
CA GLU A 487 -16.28 -19.29 13.88
C GLU A 487 -17.76 -19.60 13.62
N THR A 488 -18.47 -18.73 12.92
CA THR A 488 -19.89 -18.94 12.54
C THR A 488 -20.05 -19.54 11.14
N ASP A 489 -18.96 -19.66 10.38
CA ASP A 489 -18.98 -20.20 9.02
C ASP A 489 -18.91 -21.73 9.01
N GLN A 490 -19.70 -22.36 8.12
CA GLN A 490 -19.71 -23.82 7.94
C GLN A 490 -19.01 -24.20 6.60
N PRO A 491 -17.72 -24.49 6.65
CA PRO A 491 -16.92 -24.66 5.44
C PRO A 491 -17.26 -25.90 4.61
N SER A 492 -17.88 -26.90 5.19
CA SER A 492 -18.33 -28.10 4.47
C SER A 492 -19.43 -27.82 3.45
N PHE A 493 -20.08 -26.64 3.49
CA PHE A 493 -21.08 -26.25 2.49
C PHE A 493 -20.45 -26.07 1.09
N THR A 494 -19.22 -25.62 1.05
CA THR A 494 -18.50 -25.34 -0.20
C THR A 494 -17.34 -26.31 -0.47
N GLN A 495 -16.66 -26.82 0.58
CA GLN A 495 -15.53 -27.75 0.48
C GLN A 495 -15.76 -29.05 1.29
N PRO A 496 -16.77 -29.88 0.95
CA PRO A 496 -17.14 -31.03 1.77
C PRO A 496 -16.04 -32.10 1.87
N LEU A 497 -15.33 -32.38 0.76
CA LEU A 497 -14.27 -33.40 0.74
C LEU A 497 -13.01 -32.95 1.50
N MET A 498 -12.62 -31.68 1.32
CA MET A 498 -11.51 -31.08 2.04
C MET A 498 -11.73 -31.15 3.54
N TYR A 499 -12.89 -30.71 4.02
CA TYR A 499 -13.17 -30.70 5.45
C TYR A 499 -13.44 -32.08 6.04
N LYS A 500 -13.90 -33.05 5.25
CA LYS A 500 -13.94 -34.45 5.68
C LYS A 500 -12.54 -34.97 6.02
N ARG A 501 -11.53 -34.62 5.22
CA ARG A 501 -10.12 -34.98 5.49
C ARG A 501 -9.55 -34.18 6.65
N ILE A 502 -9.74 -32.85 6.68
CA ILE A 502 -9.27 -31.99 7.77
C ILE A 502 -9.80 -32.47 9.12
N ASN A 503 -11.09 -32.86 9.20
CA ASN A 503 -11.68 -33.36 10.43
C ASN A 503 -11.14 -34.69 10.91
N SER A 504 -10.61 -35.51 9.99
CA SER A 504 -9.97 -36.80 10.33
C SER A 504 -8.46 -36.69 10.59
N LYS A 505 -7.88 -35.47 10.40
CA LYS A 505 -6.44 -35.23 10.52
C LYS A 505 -6.06 -35.05 11.99
N GLU A 506 -4.93 -35.65 12.38
CA GLU A 506 -4.32 -35.48 13.70
C GLU A 506 -3.82 -34.02 13.87
N PRO A 507 -4.05 -33.37 15.02
CA PRO A 507 -3.52 -32.04 15.29
C PRO A 507 -1.99 -31.99 15.23
N GLN A 508 -1.41 -30.89 14.78
CA GLN A 508 0.04 -30.76 14.62
C GLN A 508 0.82 -30.98 15.92
N ILE A 509 0.27 -30.57 17.05
CA ILE A 509 0.87 -30.81 18.35
C ILE A 509 0.96 -32.30 18.68
N ASP A 510 -0.08 -33.07 18.38
CA ASP A 510 -0.11 -34.51 18.68
C ASP A 510 0.83 -35.28 17.76
N VAL A 511 0.95 -34.89 16.49
CA VAL A 511 1.97 -35.42 15.56
C VAL A 511 3.37 -35.25 16.15
N TYR A 512 3.71 -34.07 16.65
CA TYR A 512 5.04 -33.83 17.23
C TYR A 512 5.24 -34.52 18.56
N VAL A 513 4.24 -34.54 19.43
CA VAL A 513 4.27 -35.27 20.71
C VAL A 513 4.51 -36.76 20.47
N ASN A 514 3.79 -37.38 19.53
CA ASN A 514 3.99 -38.79 19.19
C ASN A 514 5.41 -39.07 18.69
N LYS A 515 5.99 -38.19 17.87
CA LYS A 515 7.40 -38.28 17.43
C LYS A 515 8.35 -38.26 18.63
N LEU A 516 8.19 -37.32 19.56
CA LEU A 516 9.04 -37.17 20.74
C LEU A 516 8.94 -38.33 21.74
N LEU A 517 7.73 -38.91 21.88
CA LEU A 517 7.51 -40.12 22.69
C LEU A 517 8.18 -41.36 22.05
N GLN A 518 8.05 -41.49 20.72
CA GLN A 518 8.72 -42.59 19.98
C GLN A 518 10.24 -42.50 20.03
N ASP A 519 10.78 -41.25 19.94
CA ASP A 519 12.22 -41.01 20.07
C ASP A 519 12.73 -41.18 21.52
N GLY A 520 11.85 -41.37 22.49
CA GLY A 520 12.19 -41.44 23.91
C GLY A 520 12.77 -40.12 24.49
N THR A 521 12.49 -38.98 23.82
CA THR A 521 13.03 -37.67 24.21
C THR A 521 12.36 -37.15 25.47
N PHE A 522 11.04 -37.33 25.59
CA PHE A 522 10.21 -36.89 26.74
C PHE A 522 9.25 -38.03 27.15
N THR A 523 8.72 -37.93 28.37
CA THR A 523 7.65 -38.83 28.86
C THR A 523 6.28 -38.17 28.60
N LYS A 524 5.25 -38.99 28.63
CA LYS A 524 3.86 -38.47 28.48
C LYS A 524 3.48 -37.60 29.66
N GLU A 525 3.94 -37.98 30.84
CA GLU A 525 3.71 -37.25 32.10
C GLU A 525 4.31 -35.84 32.04
N ASP A 526 5.57 -35.70 31.59
CA ASP A 526 6.24 -34.38 31.45
C ASP A 526 5.48 -33.47 30.52
N ILE A 527 4.95 -33.99 29.40
CA ILE A 527 4.24 -33.21 28.39
C ILE A 527 2.88 -32.76 28.94
N GLU A 528 2.17 -33.64 29.60
CA GLU A 528 0.85 -33.33 30.14
C GLU A 528 0.92 -32.33 31.30
N GLU A 529 1.89 -32.47 32.19
CA GLU A 529 2.16 -31.51 33.27
C GLU A 529 2.44 -30.10 32.67
N HIS A 530 3.23 -30.05 31.60
CA HIS A 530 3.52 -28.78 30.94
C HIS A 530 2.27 -28.17 30.26
N LYS A 531 1.43 -28.97 29.58
CA LYS A 531 0.15 -28.50 29.04
C LYS A 531 -0.76 -27.91 30.13
N GLN A 532 -0.86 -28.58 31.27
CA GLN A 532 -1.66 -28.11 32.40
C GLN A 532 -1.12 -26.83 33.02
N TRP A 533 0.19 -26.70 33.11
CA TRP A 533 0.83 -25.47 33.57
C TRP A 533 0.52 -24.29 32.62
N VAL A 534 0.67 -24.46 31.30
CA VAL A 534 0.32 -23.42 30.30
C VAL A 534 -1.16 -23.02 30.43
N TRP A 535 -2.06 -23.99 30.57
CA TRP A 535 -3.47 -23.72 30.74
C TRP A 535 -3.74 -22.91 32.00
N GLY A 536 -3.11 -23.26 33.13
CA GLY A 536 -3.22 -22.50 34.38
C GLY A 536 -2.76 -21.05 34.25
N MET A 537 -1.67 -20.80 33.51
CA MET A 537 -1.22 -19.43 33.22
C MET A 537 -2.23 -18.63 32.38
N LEU A 538 -2.90 -19.27 31.43
CA LEU A 538 -3.95 -18.62 30.66
C LEU A 538 -5.18 -18.30 31.51
N GLU A 539 -5.60 -19.21 32.42
CA GLU A 539 -6.70 -18.96 33.39
C GLU A 539 -6.35 -17.78 34.34
N GLU A 540 -5.11 -17.73 34.84
CA GLU A 540 -4.67 -16.61 35.67
C GLU A 540 -4.75 -15.27 34.93
N SER A 541 -4.30 -15.24 33.65
CA SER A 541 -4.40 -14.04 32.81
C SER A 541 -5.86 -13.67 32.52
N PHE A 542 -6.73 -14.66 32.33
CA PHE A 542 -8.16 -14.45 32.14
C PHE A 542 -8.80 -13.81 33.37
N ASP A 543 -8.45 -14.27 34.56
CA ASP A 543 -8.97 -13.66 35.79
C ASP A 543 -8.50 -12.23 35.96
N LYS A 544 -7.22 -11.94 35.66
CA LYS A 544 -6.64 -10.59 35.69
C LYS A 544 -7.23 -9.64 34.64
N SER A 545 -7.75 -10.16 33.53
CA SER A 545 -8.31 -9.33 32.46
C SER A 545 -9.58 -8.57 32.88
N LYS A 546 -10.26 -9.00 33.94
CA LYS A 546 -11.50 -8.38 34.42
C LYS A 546 -11.29 -6.96 34.95
N ASP A 547 -10.10 -6.70 35.49
CA ASP A 547 -9.72 -5.40 36.09
C ASP A 547 -8.61 -4.70 35.26
N TYR A 548 -8.29 -5.22 34.07
CA TYR A 548 -7.22 -4.69 33.24
C TYR A 548 -7.59 -3.34 32.62
N GLN A 549 -6.70 -2.38 32.75
CA GLN A 549 -6.78 -1.06 32.11
C GLN A 549 -5.66 -0.91 31.08
N PRO A 550 -5.97 -0.78 29.79
CA PRO A 550 -4.97 -0.56 28.74
C PRO A 550 -4.16 0.71 29.00
N THR A 551 -2.88 0.69 28.65
CA THR A 551 -2.02 1.87 28.73
C THR A 551 -1.63 2.35 27.34
N SER A 552 -1.59 3.67 27.13
CA SER A 552 -1.19 4.27 25.85
C SER A 552 0.23 3.89 25.40
N LYS A 553 1.07 3.39 26.30
CA LYS A 553 2.42 2.91 25.99
C LYS A 553 2.43 1.65 25.10
N GLU A 554 1.34 0.92 25.06
CA GLU A 554 1.24 -0.31 24.26
C GLU A 554 1.16 -0.02 22.74
N TRP A 555 0.79 1.20 22.38
CA TRP A 555 0.49 1.61 21.01
C TRP A 555 1.57 2.52 20.40
N THR A 556 2.26 3.33 21.20
CA THR A 556 3.22 4.33 20.70
C THR A 556 4.63 3.79 20.64
N THR A 557 5.32 4.10 19.52
CA THR A 557 6.75 3.84 19.40
C THR A 557 7.57 4.82 20.26
N SER A 558 8.76 4.41 20.70
CA SER A 558 9.68 5.26 21.46
C SER A 558 10.06 6.56 20.75
N ALA A 559 10.00 6.61 19.43
CA ALA A 559 10.36 7.78 18.61
C ALA A 559 9.39 8.98 18.76
N TRP A 560 8.18 8.75 19.28
CA TRP A 560 7.20 9.80 19.58
C TRP A 560 7.28 10.30 21.04
N ASN A 561 8.34 9.95 21.76
CA ASN A 561 8.57 10.47 23.10
C ASN A 561 8.71 11.99 23.07
N GLY A 562 8.06 12.68 24.03
CA GLY A 562 7.99 14.14 24.09
C GLY A 562 6.81 14.76 23.34
N PHE A 563 6.03 13.97 22.62
CA PHE A 563 4.74 14.38 22.07
C PHE A 563 3.61 14.02 23.04
N LYS A 564 2.65 14.92 23.16
CA LYS A 564 1.50 14.73 24.06
C LYS A 564 0.64 13.57 23.59
N SER A 565 0.10 12.83 24.55
CA SER A 565 -0.87 11.77 24.30
C SER A 565 -2.18 12.34 23.73
N PRO A 566 -3.03 11.53 23.10
CA PRO A 566 -4.36 11.97 22.66
C PRO A 566 -5.18 12.58 23.80
N LYS A 567 -5.10 12.03 25.00
CA LYS A 567 -5.79 12.53 26.21
C LYS A 567 -5.31 13.92 26.63
N GLU A 568 -4.00 14.16 26.60
CA GLU A 568 -3.45 15.50 26.87
C GLU A 568 -3.84 16.49 25.78
N LEU A 569 -3.80 16.09 24.51
CA LEU A 569 -4.26 16.89 23.40
C LEU A 569 -5.77 17.16 23.44
N ALA A 570 -6.56 16.29 24.05
CA ALA A 570 -8.00 16.49 24.23
C ALA A 570 -8.33 17.59 25.23
N THR A 571 -7.42 17.96 26.13
CA THR A 571 -7.65 18.93 27.20
C THR A 571 -6.87 20.25 27.05
N GLU A 572 -5.78 20.23 26.28
CA GLU A 572 -4.89 21.38 26.14
C GLU A 572 -5.03 22.06 24.77
N VAL A 573 -4.91 23.37 24.74
CA VAL A 573 -4.71 24.17 23.52
C VAL A 573 -3.22 24.41 23.38
N LEU A 574 -2.62 23.88 22.32
CA LEU A 574 -1.19 24.02 22.12
C LEU A 574 -0.84 25.39 21.47
N PRO A 575 0.30 25.97 21.86
CA PRO A 575 0.72 27.26 21.33
C PRO A 575 1.12 27.14 19.84
N HIS A 576 1.09 28.28 19.22
CA HIS A 576 1.42 28.47 17.82
C HIS A 576 2.89 28.84 17.66
N ASN A 577 3.59 28.18 16.74
CA ASN A 577 4.98 28.47 16.44
C ASN A 577 5.10 29.26 15.14
N SER A 578 5.96 30.28 15.13
CA SER A 578 6.29 31.02 13.90
C SER A 578 6.92 30.10 12.85
N THR A 579 6.56 30.31 11.61
CA THR A 579 7.17 29.66 10.45
C THR A 579 8.12 30.61 9.69
N ALA A 580 8.38 31.78 10.26
CA ALA A 580 9.33 32.76 9.73
C ALA A 580 10.76 32.22 9.73
N VAL A 581 11.56 32.72 8.78
CA VAL A 581 13.00 32.42 8.64
C VAL A 581 13.70 33.75 8.41
N ASP A 582 14.87 33.91 8.96
CA ASP A 582 15.68 35.09 8.75
C ASP A 582 16.18 35.20 7.30
N GLN A 583 16.38 36.44 6.83
CA GLN A 583 16.76 36.70 5.44
C GLN A 583 18.08 36.06 5.05
N LYS A 584 19.06 35.99 5.96
CA LYS A 584 20.38 35.40 5.65
C LYS A 584 20.27 33.91 5.37
N THR A 585 19.43 33.21 6.11
CA THR A 585 19.17 31.77 5.87
C THR A 585 18.47 31.59 4.53
N LEU A 586 17.48 32.43 4.20
CA LEU A 586 16.79 32.37 2.91
C LEU A 586 17.75 32.65 1.74
N ASP A 587 18.61 33.67 1.85
CA ASP A 587 19.58 34.01 0.83
C ASP A 587 20.58 32.87 0.61
N HIS A 588 21.10 32.29 1.71
CA HIS A 588 22.03 31.16 1.67
C HIS A 588 21.43 29.93 0.99
N VAL A 589 20.22 29.54 1.37
CA VAL A 589 19.51 28.43 0.72
C VAL A 589 19.24 28.76 -0.74
N GLY A 590 18.84 30.01 -1.04
CA GLY A 590 18.58 30.50 -2.40
C GLY A 590 19.80 30.45 -3.33
N GLU A 591 20.99 30.73 -2.80
CA GLU A 591 22.24 30.59 -3.54
C GLU A 591 22.55 29.10 -3.85
N ILE A 592 22.36 28.22 -2.89
CA ILE A 592 22.68 26.79 -3.03
C ILE A 592 21.76 26.08 -4.00
N ILE A 593 20.43 26.32 -3.93
CA ILE A 593 19.47 25.68 -4.84
C ILE A 593 19.65 26.10 -6.31
N GLY A 594 20.39 27.15 -6.57
CA GLY A 594 20.72 27.63 -7.92
C GLY A 594 22.14 27.30 -8.38
N SER A 595 22.94 26.57 -7.59
CA SER A 595 24.35 26.32 -7.85
C SER A 595 24.70 24.84 -7.93
N ALA A 596 25.81 24.53 -8.58
CA ALA A 596 26.40 23.19 -8.62
C ALA A 596 27.92 23.29 -8.36
N PRO A 597 28.59 22.17 -8.05
CA PRO A 597 30.05 22.13 -7.86
C PRO A 597 30.83 22.63 -9.09
N GLU A 598 32.04 23.08 -8.85
CA GLU A 598 32.97 23.44 -9.93
C GLU A 598 33.26 22.22 -10.81
N GLY A 599 33.22 22.40 -12.14
CA GLY A 599 33.39 21.30 -13.09
C GLY A 599 32.13 20.52 -13.43
N PHE A 600 30.97 20.80 -12.81
CA PHE A 600 29.70 20.14 -13.12
C PHE A 600 29.00 20.82 -14.32
N HIS A 601 28.67 20.04 -15.34
CA HIS A 601 28.16 20.56 -16.63
C HIS A 601 26.63 20.56 -16.65
N ILE A 602 26.04 21.66 -16.19
CA ILE A 602 24.56 21.82 -16.18
C ILE A 602 24.04 22.13 -17.58
N HIS A 603 22.94 21.51 -18.00
CA HIS A 603 22.23 21.82 -19.23
C HIS A 603 21.90 23.33 -19.34
N ARG A 604 22.21 23.95 -20.51
CA ARG A 604 22.09 25.41 -20.71
C ARG A 604 20.77 26.04 -20.30
N ASN A 605 19.63 25.37 -20.61
CA ASN A 605 18.32 25.91 -20.26
C ASN A 605 18.06 25.82 -18.75
N LEU A 606 18.49 24.72 -18.11
CA LEU A 606 18.40 24.56 -16.67
C LEU A 606 19.24 25.63 -15.94
N LYS A 607 20.45 25.88 -16.38
CA LYS A 607 21.31 26.94 -15.81
C LYS A 607 20.61 28.32 -15.80
N ARG A 608 19.84 28.63 -16.86
CA ARG A 608 19.05 29.86 -16.91
C ARG A 608 17.91 29.88 -15.86
N ILE A 609 17.21 28.77 -15.69
CA ILE A 609 16.14 28.63 -14.68
C ILE A 609 16.74 28.83 -13.29
N LEU A 610 17.83 28.14 -12.97
CA LEU A 610 18.51 28.22 -11.69
C LEU A 610 19.01 29.62 -11.36
N ASN A 611 19.64 30.31 -12.34
CA ASN A 611 20.05 31.72 -12.17
C ASN A 611 18.84 32.64 -11.85
N ASN A 612 17.71 32.46 -12.52
CA ASN A 612 16.50 33.23 -12.22
C ASN A 612 15.97 32.96 -10.83
N ARG A 613 16.05 31.68 -10.38
CA ARG A 613 15.64 31.24 -9.05
C ARG A 613 16.47 31.93 -7.96
N THR A 614 17.79 31.86 -8.05
CA THR A 614 18.72 32.56 -7.14
C THR A 614 18.44 34.07 -7.12
N LYS A 615 18.30 34.68 -8.30
CA LYS A 615 18.00 36.11 -8.41
C LYS A 615 16.70 36.49 -7.72
N SER A 616 15.62 35.73 -7.91
CA SER A 616 14.32 36.01 -7.30
C SER A 616 14.38 35.97 -5.77
N VAL A 617 15.17 35.07 -5.19
CA VAL A 617 15.36 34.98 -3.73
C VAL A 617 16.14 36.19 -3.20
N VAL A 618 17.28 36.51 -3.81
CA VAL A 618 18.12 37.65 -3.40
C VAL A 618 17.38 38.99 -3.55
N GLU A 619 16.60 39.16 -4.62
CA GLU A 619 15.79 40.36 -4.81
C GLU A 619 14.50 40.39 -3.96
N GLY A 620 14.12 39.26 -3.36
CA GLY A 620 12.86 39.09 -2.61
C GLY A 620 11.60 39.28 -3.46
N LYS A 621 11.68 39.01 -4.76
CA LYS A 621 10.60 39.26 -5.73
C LYS A 621 10.47 38.14 -6.75
N ASN A 622 9.22 37.93 -7.21
CA ASN A 622 8.92 36.95 -8.26
C ASN A 622 9.35 35.53 -7.91
N ILE A 623 9.28 35.16 -6.61
CA ILE A 623 9.49 33.81 -6.15
C ILE A 623 8.33 32.95 -6.64
N ASP A 624 8.62 31.91 -7.39
CA ASP A 624 7.63 30.95 -7.88
C ASP A 624 7.39 29.78 -6.89
N PHE A 625 6.38 28.96 -7.14
CA PHE A 625 6.01 27.84 -6.28
C PHE A 625 7.17 26.84 -6.08
N PRO A 626 7.91 26.39 -7.12
CA PRO A 626 9.03 25.47 -6.93
C PRO A 626 10.18 26.05 -6.12
N THR A 627 10.43 27.34 -6.26
CA THR A 627 11.45 28.04 -5.48
C THR A 627 11.03 28.15 -4.01
N ALA A 628 9.77 28.47 -3.73
CA ALA A 628 9.24 28.52 -2.37
C ALA A 628 9.25 27.14 -1.70
N GLU A 629 8.93 26.07 -2.44
CA GLU A 629 9.03 24.69 -1.99
C GLU A 629 10.48 24.34 -1.62
N ALA A 630 11.44 24.63 -2.52
CA ALA A 630 12.86 24.37 -2.28
C ALA A 630 13.40 25.16 -1.08
N LEU A 631 12.97 26.42 -0.90
CA LEU A 631 13.29 27.22 0.29
C LEU A 631 12.71 26.61 1.57
N ALA A 632 11.47 26.09 1.53
CA ALA A 632 10.87 25.44 2.68
C ALA A 632 11.65 24.18 3.08
N PHE A 633 11.98 23.33 2.12
CA PHE A 633 12.80 22.13 2.35
C PHE A 633 14.20 22.50 2.87
N GLY A 634 14.89 23.43 2.21
CA GLY A 634 16.24 23.87 2.57
C GLY A 634 16.30 24.45 3.97
N THR A 635 15.33 25.27 4.36
CA THR A 635 15.29 25.85 5.71
C THR A 635 14.96 24.80 6.76
N LEU A 636 14.10 23.82 6.49
CA LEU A 636 13.81 22.73 7.41
C LEU A 636 15.02 21.82 7.63
N VAL A 637 15.75 21.46 6.60
CA VAL A 637 16.97 20.63 6.80
C VAL A 637 18.08 21.42 7.51
N THR A 638 18.16 22.73 7.32
CA THR A 638 19.07 23.60 8.09
C THR A 638 18.73 23.63 9.57
N GLU A 639 17.45 23.53 9.92
CA GLU A 639 16.95 23.39 11.29
C GLU A 639 17.09 21.96 11.87
N GLY A 640 17.66 21.03 11.12
CA GLY A 640 17.92 19.66 11.55
C GLY A 640 16.79 18.67 11.30
N TYR A 641 15.71 19.07 10.63
CA TYR A 641 14.64 18.15 10.25
C TYR A 641 15.07 17.26 9.08
N HIS A 642 14.64 16.01 9.11
CA HIS A 642 14.71 15.13 7.95
C HIS A 642 13.60 15.49 6.96
N VAL A 643 13.94 15.64 5.69
CA VAL A 643 12.97 15.85 4.61
C VAL A 643 13.09 14.71 3.60
N ARG A 644 11.99 13.99 3.39
CA ARG A 644 11.87 12.92 2.40
C ARG A 644 10.73 13.23 1.45
N VAL A 645 11.04 13.25 0.14
CA VAL A 645 10.07 13.45 -0.93
C VAL A 645 10.14 12.26 -1.88
N SER A 646 9.02 11.64 -2.17
CA SER A 646 8.94 10.57 -3.16
C SER A 646 7.69 10.69 -4.04
N GLY A 647 7.71 10.02 -5.15
CA GLY A 647 6.65 10.00 -6.16
C GLY A 647 7.23 9.81 -7.54
N GLN A 648 6.36 9.69 -8.53
CA GLN A 648 6.79 9.54 -9.92
C GLN A 648 7.36 10.86 -10.44
N ASP A 649 8.58 10.81 -10.99
CA ASP A 649 9.29 11.95 -11.60
C ASP A 649 9.56 13.15 -10.69
N VAL A 650 9.53 12.98 -9.36
CA VAL A 650 9.63 14.10 -8.39
C VAL A 650 10.99 14.79 -8.39
N GLU A 651 12.06 14.13 -8.77
CA GLU A 651 13.41 14.71 -8.81
C GLU A 651 13.50 15.91 -9.76
N ARG A 652 12.85 15.82 -10.90
CA ARG A 652 12.68 16.92 -11.86
C ARG A 652 11.38 17.68 -11.66
N GLY A 653 10.33 16.96 -11.27
CA GLY A 653 8.92 17.35 -11.29
C GLY A 653 8.27 17.00 -12.63
N THR A 654 7.03 16.45 -12.58
CA THR A 654 6.26 16.07 -13.78
C THR A 654 6.16 17.21 -14.79
N PHE A 655 6.00 18.44 -14.31
CA PHE A 655 5.85 19.65 -15.12
C PHE A 655 7.19 20.37 -15.42
N SER A 656 8.34 19.69 -15.17
CA SER A 656 9.67 20.30 -15.28
C SER A 656 9.83 21.56 -14.43
N GLN A 657 9.27 21.54 -13.22
CA GLN A 657 9.22 22.69 -12.31
C GLN A 657 10.27 22.60 -11.20
N ARG A 658 10.50 21.40 -10.59
CA ARG A 658 11.28 21.26 -9.35
C ARG A 658 12.79 21.30 -9.57
N HIS A 659 13.32 20.44 -10.41
CA HIS A 659 14.75 20.30 -10.64
C HIS A 659 15.56 20.22 -9.33
N ALA A 660 15.22 19.25 -8.47
CA ALA A 660 15.92 19.04 -7.20
C ALA A 660 17.19 18.22 -7.36
N VAL A 661 17.30 17.45 -8.44
CA VAL A 661 18.48 16.66 -8.81
C VAL A 661 19.00 17.15 -10.16
N PHE A 662 20.27 17.51 -10.22
CA PHE A 662 20.93 17.91 -11.46
C PHE A 662 21.69 16.72 -12.05
N HIS A 663 21.76 16.65 -13.38
CA HIS A 663 22.51 15.64 -14.12
C HIS A 663 23.63 16.32 -14.92
N ASP A 664 24.85 15.87 -14.73
CA ASP A 664 25.99 16.32 -15.51
C ASP A 664 25.81 15.86 -16.96
N GLN A 665 26.01 16.79 -17.90
CA GLN A 665 25.74 16.52 -19.32
C GLN A 665 26.87 15.73 -20.01
N GLU A 666 27.98 15.48 -19.33
CA GLU A 666 29.15 14.75 -19.87
C GLU A 666 29.34 13.41 -19.16
N THR A 667 29.07 13.33 -17.85
CA THR A 667 29.34 12.15 -17.03
C THR A 667 28.08 11.41 -16.55
N GLU A 668 26.90 12.03 -16.66
CA GLU A 668 25.62 11.59 -16.09
C GLU A 668 25.60 11.51 -14.54
N GLU A 669 26.67 11.98 -13.87
CA GLU A 669 26.66 12.09 -12.41
C GLU A 669 25.54 13.01 -11.92
N THR A 670 25.02 12.70 -10.74
CA THR A 670 23.91 13.45 -10.16
C THR A 670 24.37 14.32 -9.00
N TYR A 671 23.77 15.49 -8.86
CA TYR A 671 24.00 16.40 -7.75
C TYR A 671 22.67 16.93 -7.19
N THR A 672 22.50 16.82 -5.89
CA THR A 672 21.31 17.27 -5.15
C THR A 672 21.68 18.43 -4.25
N PRO A 673 21.42 19.70 -4.63
CA PRO A 673 21.88 20.88 -3.86
C PRO A 673 21.46 20.89 -2.41
N LEU A 674 20.22 20.52 -2.11
CA LEU A 674 19.68 20.52 -0.74
C LEU A 674 20.34 19.51 0.22
N GLN A 675 21.17 18.61 -0.28
CA GLN A 675 22.04 17.75 0.55
C GLN A 675 23.32 18.43 1.02
N HIS A 676 23.62 19.65 0.53
CA HIS A 676 24.91 20.31 0.67
C HIS A 676 24.79 21.75 1.20
N ILE A 677 23.76 22.07 1.99
CA ILE A 677 23.58 23.42 2.55
C ILE A 677 24.54 23.66 3.71
N SER A 678 24.66 22.69 4.61
CA SER A 678 25.63 22.76 5.72
C SER A 678 26.06 21.34 6.14
N LYS A 679 27.15 21.26 6.95
CA LYS A 679 27.66 19.96 7.41
C LYS A 679 26.75 19.30 8.46
N ASP A 680 26.04 20.09 9.25
CA ASP A 680 25.26 19.63 10.40
C ASP A 680 23.75 19.68 10.14
N GLN A 681 23.36 19.77 8.87
CA GLN A 681 21.96 19.80 8.45
C GLN A 681 21.26 18.46 8.66
N GLY A 682 19.92 18.50 8.74
CA GLY A 682 19.08 17.31 8.58
C GLY A 682 19.24 16.68 7.19
N LYS A 683 18.86 15.43 7.06
CA LYS A 683 19.00 14.73 5.77
C LYS A 683 17.89 15.13 4.80
N PHE A 684 18.27 15.41 3.58
CA PHE A 684 17.35 15.59 2.45
C PHE A 684 17.39 14.36 1.56
N VAL A 685 16.24 13.75 1.31
CA VAL A 685 16.09 12.64 0.38
C VAL A 685 14.98 12.98 -0.60
N ILE A 686 15.25 12.92 -1.87
CA ILE A 686 14.24 12.98 -2.93
C ILE A 686 14.51 11.84 -3.90
N SER A 687 13.46 11.12 -4.27
CA SER A 687 13.62 9.95 -5.13
C SER A 687 12.38 9.70 -5.97
N ASN A 688 12.62 9.47 -7.25
CA ASN A 688 11.60 8.94 -8.13
C ASN A 688 11.16 7.55 -7.63
N SER A 689 9.86 7.33 -7.52
CA SER A 689 9.28 6.01 -7.24
C SER A 689 9.09 5.20 -8.51
N SER A 690 8.86 3.90 -8.37
CA SER A 690 8.26 3.10 -9.44
C SER A 690 6.86 3.63 -9.77
N LEU A 691 6.28 3.19 -10.90
CA LEU A 691 4.91 3.48 -11.29
C LEU A 691 3.94 2.68 -10.39
N SER A 692 3.76 3.16 -9.18
CA SER A 692 2.94 2.58 -8.13
C SER A 692 2.40 3.70 -7.26
N GLU A 693 1.12 3.78 -7.07
CA GLU A 693 0.50 4.71 -6.13
C GLU A 693 0.18 3.99 -4.81
N PHE A 694 -0.41 2.79 -4.86
CA PHE A 694 -0.78 2.03 -3.67
C PHE A 694 0.45 1.70 -2.82
N GLY A 695 1.44 1.04 -3.43
CA GLY A 695 2.67 0.67 -2.75
C GLY A 695 3.47 1.88 -2.29
N ALA A 696 3.66 2.89 -3.16
CA ALA A 696 4.47 4.06 -2.84
C ALA A 696 3.85 4.93 -1.73
N LEU A 697 2.55 5.22 -1.78
CA LEU A 697 1.87 5.99 -0.73
C LEU A 697 1.86 5.22 0.60
N GLY A 698 1.59 3.91 0.56
CA GLY A 698 1.64 3.04 1.74
C GLY A 698 3.03 3.00 2.38
N PHE A 699 4.08 2.96 1.55
CA PHE A 699 5.47 3.02 2.00
C PHE A 699 5.77 4.35 2.71
N GLU A 700 5.42 5.48 2.12
CA GLU A 700 5.66 6.79 2.73
C GLU A 700 4.81 7.01 4.00
N TYR A 701 3.58 6.48 4.05
CA TYR A 701 2.81 6.43 5.28
C TYR A 701 3.55 5.66 6.37
N GLY A 702 4.01 4.44 6.07
CA GLY A 702 4.80 3.62 6.99
C GLY A 702 6.08 4.30 7.45
N TYR A 703 6.78 4.97 6.53
CA TYR A 703 7.99 5.75 6.82
C TYR A 703 7.70 6.87 7.83
N SER A 704 6.61 7.59 7.64
CA SER A 704 6.20 8.71 8.50
C SER A 704 5.81 8.31 9.92
N LEU A 705 5.44 7.04 10.16
CA LEU A 705 5.09 6.53 11.48
C LEU A 705 6.29 6.43 12.43
N SER A 706 7.51 6.33 11.90
CA SER A 706 8.69 6.05 12.71
C SER A 706 9.25 7.28 13.45
N SER A 707 9.04 8.48 12.93
CA SER A 707 9.52 9.69 13.58
C SER A 707 8.65 10.90 13.30
N PRO A 708 8.29 11.69 14.31
CA PRO A 708 7.60 12.95 14.12
C PRO A 708 8.52 14.06 13.57
N ASN A 709 9.84 13.88 13.56
CA ASN A 709 10.83 14.89 13.15
C ASN A 709 11.26 14.73 11.68
N ALA A 710 10.39 14.17 10.87
CA ALA A 710 10.55 14.05 9.42
C ALA A 710 9.37 14.70 8.69
N LEU A 711 9.67 15.54 7.71
CA LEU A 711 8.71 15.91 6.66
C LEU A 711 8.76 14.82 5.59
N VAL A 712 7.77 13.96 5.60
CA VAL A 712 7.58 12.91 4.59
C VAL A 712 6.49 13.36 3.64
N MET A 713 6.82 13.43 2.35
CA MET A 713 5.91 13.90 1.30
C MET A 713 5.86 12.91 0.16
N TRP A 714 4.66 12.49 -0.20
CA TRP A 714 4.38 11.76 -1.43
C TRP A 714 3.67 12.68 -2.42
N GLU A 715 4.16 12.73 -3.65
CA GLU A 715 3.56 13.50 -4.73
C GLU A 715 3.00 12.57 -5.79
N ALA A 716 1.70 12.70 -6.10
CA ALA A 716 1.11 12.06 -7.24
C ALA A 716 1.60 12.72 -8.54
N GLN A 717 1.79 11.95 -9.62
CA GLN A 717 2.21 12.51 -10.92
C GLN A 717 1.18 13.53 -11.44
N PHE A 718 -0.11 13.18 -11.36
CA PHE A 718 -1.28 14.05 -11.37
C PHE A 718 -2.15 13.66 -10.19
N GLY A 719 -2.85 14.61 -9.59
CA GLY A 719 -3.64 14.36 -8.39
C GLY A 719 -4.73 13.29 -8.58
N ASP A 720 -5.24 13.13 -9.78
CA ASP A 720 -6.25 12.11 -10.13
C ASP A 720 -5.73 10.68 -9.91
N PHE A 721 -4.43 10.43 -10.10
CA PHE A 721 -3.86 9.08 -9.98
C PHE A 721 -3.76 8.59 -8.54
N ALA A 722 -3.91 9.48 -7.55
CA ALA A 722 -3.99 9.09 -6.14
C ALA A 722 -5.12 8.10 -5.85
N ASN A 723 -6.13 7.99 -6.71
CA ASN A 723 -7.23 7.04 -6.56
C ASN A 723 -6.78 5.56 -6.63
N ASN A 724 -5.63 5.25 -7.22
CA ASN A 724 -5.05 3.90 -7.18
C ASN A 724 -4.56 3.53 -5.76
N ALA A 725 -4.36 4.51 -4.88
CA ALA A 725 -4.01 4.33 -3.48
C ALA A 725 -5.19 4.59 -2.53
N GLN A 726 -6.43 4.57 -3.00
CA GLN A 726 -7.61 4.94 -2.20
C GLN A 726 -7.73 4.11 -0.92
N CYS A 727 -7.32 2.84 -0.95
CA CYS A 727 -7.28 2.00 0.25
C CYS A 727 -6.38 2.58 1.35
N ILE A 728 -5.19 3.04 1.01
CA ILE A 728 -4.27 3.70 1.96
C ILE A 728 -4.88 5.00 2.49
N ILE A 729 -5.52 5.78 1.61
CA ILE A 729 -6.15 7.05 2.00
C ILE A 729 -7.27 6.81 3.00
N ASP A 730 -8.20 5.89 2.72
CA ASP A 730 -9.39 5.66 3.55
C ASP A 730 -9.05 4.94 4.84
N GLN A 731 -8.22 3.89 4.77
CA GLN A 731 -8.02 2.98 5.88
C GLN A 731 -6.90 3.39 6.83
N PHE A 732 -5.88 4.11 6.34
CA PHE A 732 -4.71 4.48 7.13
C PHE A 732 -4.63 5.99 7.36
N ILE A 733 -4.64 6.82 6.30
CA ILE A 733 -4.42 8.26 6.43
C ILE A 733 -5.60 8.95 7.12
N ALA A 734 -6.82 8.72 6.63
CA ALA A 734 -8.01 9.41 7.13
C ALA A 734 -8.46 8.90 8.51
N SER A 735 -8.26 7.62 8.81
CA SER A 735 -8.86 6.95 9.96
C SER A 735 -7.87 6.29 10.94
N GLY A 736 -6.58 6.21 10.61
CA GLY A 736 -5.59 5.47 11.40
C GLY A 736 -5.38 6.03 12.81
N GLU A 737 -5.47 7.35 13.00
CA GLU A 737 -5.38 7.94 14.33
C GLU A 737 -6.59 7.58 15.21
N VAL A 738 -7.78 7.62 14.67
CA VAL A 738 -9.03 7.34 15.41
C VAL A 738 -9.18 5.85 15.72
N LYS A 739 -8.77 4.95 14.79
CA LYS A 739 -8.85 3.50 14.96
C LYS A 739 -7.73 2.92 15.82
N TRP A 740 -6.50 3.39 15.58
CA TRP A 740 -5.29 2.73 16.08
C TRP A 740 -4.38 3.66 16.86
N MET A 741 -4.78 4.91 17.10
CA MET A 741 -3.95 5.98 17.68
C MET A 741 -2.61 6.17 16.94
N GLN A 742 -2.55 5.79 15.67
CA GLN A 742 -1.39 5.95 14.82
C GLN A 742 -1.39 7.35 14.20
N ARG A 743 -0.47 8.19 14.67
CA ARG A 743 -0.27 9.53 14.14
C ARG A 743 0.71 9.52 12.99
N THR A 744 0.44 10.35 12.01
CA THR A 744 1.32 10.58 10.87
C THR A 744 1.48 12.07 10.59
N GLY A 745 2.66 12.45 10.14
CA GLY A 745 2.93 13.79 9.59
C GLY A 745 2.98 13.78 8.06
N LEU A 746 2.53 12.72 7.41
CA LEU A 746 2.58 12.57 5.94
C LEU A 746 1.91 13.75 5.24
N VAL A 747 2.56 14.24 4.19
CA VAL A 747 2.04 15.24 3.27
C VAL A 747 1.76 14.57 1.93
N MET A 748 0.56 14.74 1.41
CA MET A 748 0.21 14.37 0.05
C MET A 748 0.19 15.62 -0.83
N SER A 749 1.04 15.65 -1.85
CA SER A 749 1.03 16.68 -2.90
C SER A 749 0.25 16.16 -4.09
N LEU A 750 -0.86 16.84 -4.40
CA LEU A 750 -1.82 16.43 -5.43
C LEU A 750 -1.94 17.54 -6.47
N PRO A 751 -1.20 17.48 -7.59
CA PRO A 751 -1.35 18.44 -8.66
C PRO A 751 -2.82 18.54 -9.10
N HIS A 752 -3.36 19.78 -9.06
CA HIS A 752 -4.75 20.10 -9.36
C HIS A 752 -4.81 21.41 -10.12
N GLY A 753 -5.47 21.42 -11.26
CA GLY A 753 -5.66 22.62 -12.07
C GLY A 753 -6.40 22.32 -13.38
N TYR A 754 -7.35 23.15 -13.73
CA TYR A 754 -8.20 22.99 -14.92
C TYR A 754 -7.64 23.78 -16.11
N ASP A 755 -6.47 23.37 -16.58
CA ASP A 755 -5.75 24.03 -17.70
C ASP A 755 -6.13 23.48 -19.09
N GLY A 756 -7.24 22.75 -19.20
CA GLY A 756 -7.70 22.16 -20.46
C GLY A 756 -6.94 20.92 -20.91
N GLN A 757 -6.32 20.21 -19.97
CA GLN A 757 -5.55 18.98 -20.25
C GLN A 757 -6.39 17.68 -20.22
N GLY A 758 -7.71 17.79 -20.12
CA GLY A 758 -8.62 16.65 -20.08
C GLY A 758 -8.92 16.10 -18.69
N PRO A 759 -9.71 15.01 -18.59
CA PRO A 759 -10.26 14.53 -17.33
C PRO A 759 -9.21 14.11 -16.30
N GLU A 760 -8.26 13.26 -16.67
CA GLU A 760 -7.33 12.62 -15.74
C GLU A 760 -6.16 13.53 -15.34
N HIS A 761 -6.05 14.72 -15.97
CA HIS A 761 -4.95 15.68 -15.79
C HIS A 761 -5.39 17.01 -15.22
N SER A 762 -6.59 17.07 -14.64
CA SER A 762 -7.17 18.32 -14.12
C SER A 762 -7.43 18.26 -12.62
N SER A 763 -8.12 17.23 -12.14
CA SER A 763 -8.62 17.19 -10.76
C SER A 763 -7.77 16.28 -9.87
N GLY A 764 -7.36 16.79 -8.69
CA GLY A 764 -6.89 15.98 -7.56
C GLY A 764 -8.03 15.38 -6.73
N ARG A 765 -9.27 15.47 -7.20
CA ARG A 765 -10.49 14.93 -6.56
C ARG A 765 -10.64 15.37 -5.12
N LEU A 766 -10.55 16.67 -4.94
CA LEU A 766 -10.62 17.37 -3.66
C LEU A 766 -11.85 16.99 -2.83
N GLU A 767 -12.99 16.79 -3.46
CA GLU A 767 -14.25 16.38 -2.85
C GLU A 767 -14.17 15.09 -2.06
N ARG A 768 -13.33 14.12 -2.48
CA ARG A 768 -13.16 12.84 -1.79
C ARG A 768 -12.47 13.00 -0.44
N TYR A 769 -11.44 13.83 -0.39
CA TYR A 769 -10.73 14.13 0.85
C TYR A 769 -11.60 14.96 1.80
N LEU A 770 -12.32 15.93 1.28
CA LEU A 770 -13.24 16.77 2.06
C LEU A 770 -14.38 15.94 2.67
N GLN A 771 -14.87 14.90 1.96
CA GLN A 771 -15.88 13.97 2.48
C GLN A 771 -15.37 13.16 3.68
N LEU A 772 -14.07 12.85 3.74
CA LEU A 772 -13.43 12.09 4.83
C LEU A 772 -13.16 12.95 6.07
N CYS A 773 -13.42 14.26 6.03
CA CYS A 773 -13.19 15.16 7.15
C CYS A 773 -14.25 15.03 8.23
N ASN A 774 -13.84 15.13 9.49
CA ASN A 774 -14.68 14.87 10.67
C ASN A 774 -15.36 16.11 11.29
N GLU A 775 -15.37 17.26 10.59
CA GLU A 775 -15.96 18.51 11.10
C GLU A 775 -17.46 18.61 10.80
N ASP A 776 -18.29 19.00 11.82
CA ASP A 776 -19.73 19.18 11.64
C ASP A 776 -20.02 20.48 10.85
N PRO A 777 -20.65 20.41 9.67
CA PRO A 777 -20.95 21.57 8.85
C PRO A 777 -22.10 22.46 9.36
N ARG A 778 -22.90 21.97 10.31
CA ARG A 778 -24.16 22.60 10.74
C ARG A 778 -24.03 23.36 12.07
N VAL A 779 -22.88 23.25 12.72
CA VAL A 779 -22.63 23.86 14.02
C VAL A 779 -21.46 24.84 13.91
N PHE A 780 -21.71 26.13 14.15
CA PHE A 780 -20.62 27.07 14.31
C PHE A 780 -19.86 26.74 15.60
N PRO A 781 -18.55 26.50 15.54
CA PRO A 781 -17.82 26.00 16.71
C PRO A 781 -17.77 27.02 17.87
N SER A 782 -17.81 26.51 19.11
CA SER A 782 -17.57 27.33 20.29
C SER A 782 -16.13 27.90 20.31
N PRO A 783 -15.86 28.96 21.09
CA PRO A 783 -14.50 29.51 21.17
C PRO A 783 -13.43 28.46 21.56
N GLU A 784 -13.77 27.51 22.43
CA GLU A 784 -12.88 26.42 22.82
C GLU A 784 -12.60 25.47 21.65
N LYS A 785 -13.65 25.12 20.88
CA LYS A 785 -13.50 24.29 19.67
C LYS A 785 -12.75 25.03 18.57
N LEU A 786 -12.98 26.33 18.37
CA LEU A 786 -12.23 27.15 17.40
C LEU A 786 -10.73 27.16 17.73
N ALA A 787 -10.38 27.30 18.99
CA ALA A 787 -8.98 27.27 19.43
C ALA A 787 -8.30 25.92 19.17
N ARG A 788 -9.06 24.85 19.06
CA ARG A 788 -8.59 23.47 18.93
C ARG A 788 -8.89 22.81 17.59
N GLN A 789 -9.69 23.44 16.71
CA GLN A 789 -10.19 22.79 15.50
C GLN A 789 -9.09 22.10 14.65
N HIS A 790 -7.90 22.64 14.67
CA HIS A 790 -6.75 22.10 13.98
C HIS A 790 -6.06 20.93 14.71
N GLN A 791 -6.31 20.73 16.04
CA GLN A 791 -5.91 19.55 16.79
C GLN A 791 -6.93 18.42 16.62
N ASP A 792 -8.20 18.78 16.49
CA ASP A 792 -9.31 17.84 16.48
C ASP A 792 -9.62 17.31 15.07
N CYS A 793 -9.15 17.97 14.00
CA CYS A 793 -9.34 17.48 12.63
C CYS A 793 -8.49 16.23 12.36
N ASN A 794 -9.05 15.28 11.61
CA ASN A 794 -8.31 14.06 11.20
C ASN A 794 -7.25 14.34 10.12
N MET A 795 -7.49 15.30 9.21
CA MET A 795 -6.53 15.72 8.19
C MET A 795 -6.73 17.18 7.83
N GLN A 796 -5.72 17.80 7.25
CA GLN A 796 -5.79 19.19 6.78
C GLN A 796 -5.77 19.21 5.26
N ILE A 797 -6.64 20.03 4.67
CA ILE A 797 -6.78 20.19 3.23
C ILE A 797 -6.58 21.66 2.89
N ALA A 798 -5.53 21.94 2.14
CA ALA A 798 -5.15 23.29 1.73
C ALA A 798 -4.93 23.36 0.22
N TYR A 799 -5.37 24.46 -0.38
CA TYR A 799 -5.13 24.72 -1.80
C TYR A 799 -4.59 26.15 -1.94
N MET A 800 -3.27 26.28 -1.91
CA MET A 800 -2.56 27.54 -1.83
C MET A 800 -2.59 28.29 -3.16
N THR A 801 -2.85 29.61 -3.10
CA THR A 801 -2.81 30.48 -4.28
C THR A 801 -1.53 31.31 -4.38
N THR A 802 -0.65 31.25 -3.37
CA THR A 802 0.62 31.99 -3.35
C THR A 802 1.80 31.11 -2.97
N PRO A 803 2.99 31.36 -3.56
CA PRO A 803 4.23 30.67 -3.16
C PRO A 803 4.57 30.83 -1.68
N ALA A 804 4.28 32.01 -1.11
CA ALA A 804 4.48 32.28 0.32
C ALA A 804 3.65 31.33 1.20
N ASN A 805 2.38 31.12 0.86
CA ASN A 805 1.55 30.18 1.61
C ASN A 805 2.03 28.72 1.47
N LEU A 806 2.56 28.31 0.32
CA LEU A 806 3.17 27.00 0.16
C LEU A 806 4.42 26.86 1.06
N PHE A 807 5.30 27.83 1.08
CA PHE A 807 6.44 27.87 1.99
C PHE A 807 6.01 27.69 3.45
N HIS A 808 5.04 28.47 3.88
CA HIS A 808 4.54 28.45 5.25
C HIS A 808 3.80 27.14 5.60
N VAL A 809 3.02 26.56 4.70
CA VAL A 809 2.29 25.30 5.00
C VAL A 809 3.23 24.12 5.21
N LEU A 810 4.29 24.02 4.41
CA LEU A 810 5.29 22.94 4.54
C LEU A 810 6.08 23.08 5.85
N ARG A 811 6.54 24.28 6.17
CA ARG A 811 7.23 24.53 7.43
C ARG A 811 6.33 24.35 8.64
N ARG A 812 5.11 24.82 8.54
CA ARG A 812 4.06 24.66 9.55
C ARG A 812 3.90 23.19 9.96
N GLN A 813 4.00 22.22 9.04
CA GLN A 813 3.91 20.80 9.33
C GLN A 813 4.99 20.35 10.32
N MET A 814 6.15 20.96 10.32
CA MET A 814 7.28 20.57 11.17
C MET A 814 7.42 21.41 12.46
N GLN A 815 6.95 22.65 12.46
CA GLN A 815 7.08 23.58 13.59
C GLN A 815 6.06 23.35 14.72
N ARG A 816 5.34 22.24 14.73
CA ARG A 816 4.27 21.93 15.68
C ARG A 816 4.72 20.96 16.75
N GLN A 817 4.20 21.12 17.97
CA GLN A 817 4.43 20.17 19.08
C GLN A 817 3.56 18.90 18.99
N PHE A 818 2.64 18.86 18.04
CA PHE A 818 1.94 17.67 17.57
C PHE A 818 1.78 17.80 16.04
N ARG A 819 1.68 16.71 15.30
CA ARG A 819 1.80 16.76 13.84
C ARG A 819 0.49 17.08 13.11
N LYS A 820 -0.22 18.17 13.52
CA LYS A 820 -1.41 18.66 12.82
C LYS A 820 -1.66 20.16 12.93
N GLN A 821 -0.80 21.06 13.39
CA GLN A 821 -1.28 22.37 13.76
C GLN A 821 -0.56 23.65 13.40
N PHE A 822 -1.31 24.76 13.66
CA PHE A 822 -1.06 26.13 13.27
C PHE A 822 -1.57 27.22 14.24
N ASN A 823 -0.84 28.30 14.46
CA ASN A 823 -1.08 29.76 14.42
C ASN A 823 0.09 30.54 15.02
N GLY A 824 0.38 31.75 14.47
CA GLY A 824 1.28 32.74 15.04
C GLY A 824 1.19 34.02 14.25
N GLU A 825 1.22 35.15 14.95
CA GLU A 825 1.21 36.49 14.35
C GLU A 825 2.50 36.72 13.54
N ASN A 826 2.35 37.35 12.34
CA ASN A 826 3.40 37.84 11.46
C ASN A 826 4.37 36.79 10.88
N ALA A 827 4.18 36.46 9.62
CA ALA A 827 4.87 35.46 8.80
C ALA A 827 4.44 34.01 9.09
N ALA A 828 3.19 33.72 8.70
CA ALA A 828 2.58 32.41 8.87
C ALA A 828 1.62 32.12 7.71
N PHE A 829 1.27 30.86 7.54
CA PHE A 829 0.24 30.42 6.59
C PHE A 829 -1.08 31.15 6.82
N GLN A 830 -1.62 31.77 5.80
CA GLN A 830 -2.91 32.43 5.85
C GLN A 830 -4.02 31.46 5.47
N TRP A 831 -5.00 31.26 6.33
CA TRP A 831 -6.15 30.38 6.10
C TRP A 831 -7.09 30.92 5.03
N ILE A 832 -7.23 32.25 5.00
CA ILE A 832 -7.90 33.01 3.93
C ILE A 832 -6.99 34.15 3.51
N ILE A 833 -7.13 34.59 2.27
CA ILE A 833 -6.51 35.82 1.79
C ILE A 833 -7.64 36.75 1.34
N PRO A 834 -7.90 37.87 2.06
CA PRO A 834 -8.83 38.92 1.65
C PRO A 834 -8.36 39.56 0.35
N ASP A 835 -9.25 40.37 -0.27
CA ASP A 835 -8.89 41.07 -1.49
C ASP A 835 -7.86 42.17 -1.23
N PRO A 836 -6.66 42.09 -1.81
CA PRO A 836 -5.62 43.10 -1.57
C PRO A 836 -5.87 44.43 -2.30
N GLU A 837 -6.80 44.49 -3.24
CA GLU A 837 -7.02 45.65 -4.07
C GLU A 837 -7.81 46.79 -3.40
N HIS A 838 -8.32 46.53 -2.19
CA HIS A 838 -8.80 47.62 -1.32
C HIS A 838 -7.68 48.60 -0.95
N GLU A 839 -6.47 48.06 -0.68
CA GLU A 839 -5.32 48.89 -0.30
C GLU A 839 -4.78 49.74 -1.45
N THR A 840 -4.94 49.23 -2.68
CA THR A 840 -4.49 49.96 -3.89
C THR A 840 -5.52 50.94 -4.43
N GLY A 841 -6.77 50.87 -3.97
CA GLY A 841 -7.89 51.65 -4.49
C GLY A 841 -8.38 51.19 -5.86
N ALA A 842 -7.98 49.99 -6.30
CA ALA A 842 -8.45 49.40 -7.56
C ALA A 842 -9.88 48.90 -7.48
N ILE A 843 -10.40 48.68 -6.29
CA ILE A 843 -11.82 48.42 -6.00
C ILE A 843 -12.33 49.39 -4.94
N LYS A 844 -13.64 49.51 -4.86
CA LYS A 844 -14.33 50.37 -3.90
C LYS A 844 -14.04 50.00 -2.44
N ALA A 845 -14.32 50.94 -1.55
CA ALA A 845 -14.23 50.71 -0.11
C ALA A 845 -15.15 49.55 0.32
N PRO A 846 -14.84 48.86 1.40
CA PRO A 846 -15.61 47.68 1.84
C PRO A 846 -17.12 47.94 2.00
N GLU A 847 -17.51 49.14 2.42
CA GLU A 847 -18.91 49.58 2.58
C GLU A 847 -19.65 49.77 1.24
N GLU A 848 -18.92 49.90 0.13
CA GLU A 848 -19.49 50.09 -1.22
C GLU A 848 -19.46 48.78 -2.04
N ILE A 849 -18.95 47.68 -1.48
CA ILE A 849 -18.94 46.39 -2.16
C ILE A 849 -20.35 45.82 -2.17
N GLU A 850 -20.81 45.43 -3.35
CA GLU A 850 -22.14 44.85 -3.53
C GLU A 850 -22.13 43.31 -3.64
N ARG A 851 -20.97 42.73 -3.91
CA ARG A 851 -20.80 41.29 -4.08
C ARG A 851 -19.46 40.78 -3.51
N VAL A 852 -19.51 39.66 -2.80
CA VAL A 852 -18.31 38.96 -2.37
C VAL A 852 -18.27 37.60 -3.07
N ILE A 853 -17.15 37.28 -3.74
CA ILE A 853 -16.90 35.98 -4.37
C ILE A 853 -15.85 35.23 -3.54
N LEU A 854 -16.28 34.12 -2.99
CA LEU A 854 -15.43 33.17 -2.27
C LEU A 854 -14.90 32.13 -3.26
N CYS A 855 -13.62 31.77 -3.20
CA CYS A 855 -13.02 30.79 -4.08
C CYS A 855 -11.83 30.07 -3.40
N SER A 856 -11.38 28.98 -3.96
CA SER A 856 -10.17 28.27 -3.54
C SER A 856 -9.33 27.89 -4.77
N GLY A 857 -8.01 28.00 -4.67
CA GLY A 857 -7.10 27.60 -5.72
C GLY A 857 -7.01 28.56 -6.91
N GLN A 858 -6.54 28.03 -8.04
CA GLN A 858 -6.13 28.84 -9.19
C GLN A 858 -7.27 29.62 -9.88
N VAL A 859 -8.53 29.23 -9.71
CA VAL A 859 -9.70 29.97 -10.27
C VAL A 859 -9.68 31.44 -9.91
N TRP A 860 -9.04 31.81 -8.79
CA TRP A 860 -8.84 33.21 -8.40
C TRP A 860 -8.16 34.03 -9.50
N ALA A 861 -7.16 33.46 -10.18
CA ALA A 861 -6.45 34.21 -11.23
C ALA A 861 -7.38 34.57 -12.42
N ALA A 862 -8.23 33.62 -12.82
CA ALA A 862 -9.22 33.85 -13.87
C ALA A 862 -10.30 34.89 -13.45
N LEU A 863 -10.79 34.80 -12.21
CA LEU A 863 -11.72 35.77 -11.62
C LEU A 863 -11.09 37.17 -11.56
N HIS A 864 -9.86 37.28 -11.09
CA HIS A 864 -9.13 38.55 -10.99
C HIS A 864 -8.93 39.19 -12.37
N LYS A 865 -8.50 38.40 -13.35
CA LYS A 865 -8.37 38.87 -14.73
C LYS A 865 -9.70 39.35 -15.31
N HIS A 866 -10.77 38.55 -15.12
CA HIS A 866 -12.10 38.92 -15.60
C HIS A 866 -12.60 40.26 -14.99
N ARG A 867 -12.38 40.49 -13.69
CA ARG A 867 -12.69 41.72 -12.98
C ARG A 867 -11.93 42.90 -13.58
N ALA A 868 -10.62 42.74 -13.78
CA ALA A 868 -9.77 43.80 -14.34
C ALA A 868 -10.13 44.13 -15.80
N ASP A 869 -10.31 43.15 -16.66
CA ASP A 869 -10.65 43.31 -18.07
C ASP A 869 -12.01 44.02 -18.26
N ASN A 870 -12.97 43.80 -17.36
CA ASN A 870 -14.30 44.40 -17.39
C ASN A 870 -14.43 45.66 -16.51
N LYS A 871 -13.36 46.10 -15.84
CA LYS A 871 -13.33 47.29 -14.97
C LYS A 871 -14.41 47.27 -13.88
N ILE A 872 -14.61 46.13 -13.24
CA ILE A 872 -15.58 45.95 -12.18
C ILE A 872 -14.91 46.34 -10.85
N ASP A 873 -15.48 47.28 -10.12
CA ASP A 873 -14.90 47.85 -8.90
C ASP A 873 -15.72 47.61 -7.63
N ASN A 874 -16.93 47.07 -7.74
CA ASN A 874 -17.87 46.82 -6.64
C ASN A 874 -17.94 45.33 -6.22
N VAL A 875 -16.97 44.51 -6.59
CA VAL A 875 -16.88 43.07 -6.29
C VAL A 875 -15.55 42.79 -5.59
N ALA A 876 -15.62 42.19 -4.41
CA ALA A 876 -14.46 41.74 -3.67
C ALA A 876 -14.28 40.20 -3.73
N PHE A 877 -13.05 39.73 -3.62
CA PHE A 877 -12.71 38.30 -3.53
C PHE A 877 -12.25 37.92 -2.13
N THR A 878 -12.52 36.71 -1.74
CA THR A 878 -11.87 36.04 -0.60
C THR A 878 -11.38 34.68 -1.03
N ARG A 879 -10.08 34.47 -0.95
CA ARG A 879 -9.45 33.17 -1.25
C ARG A 879 -9.42 32.34 0.01
N ILE A 880 -10.00 31.16 -0.01
CA ILE A 880 -9.94 30.17 1.06
C ILE A 880 -8.79 29.23 0.76
N GLU A 881 -7.65 29.42 1.45
CA GLU A 881 -6.42 28.67 1.25
C GLU A 881 -6.41 27.33 1.99
N GLN A 882 -7.17 27.24 3.10
CA GLN A 882 -7.39 26.03 3.87
C GLN A 882 -8.89 25.71 3.94
N LEU A 883 -9.25 24.54 3.38
CA LEU A 883 -10.63 24.08 3.36
C LEU A 883 -10.99 23.26 4.60
N ASN A 884 -10.05 22.45 5.12
CA ASN A 884 -10.22 21.72 6.35
C ASN A 884 -8.98 21.84 7.25
N PRO A 885 -9.13 22.12 8.56
CA PRO A 885 -10.36 22.60 9.21
C PRO A 885 -10.84 23.91 8.58
N PHE A 886 -12.16 24.10 8.56
CA PHE A 886 -12.77 25.25 7.88
C PHE A 886 -12.46 26.56 8.62
N PRO A 887 -12.15 27.67 7.95
CA PRO A 887 -11.71 28.93 8.57
C PRO A 887 -12.91 29.76 9.09
N TRP A 888 -13.65 29.20 10.04
CA TRP A 888 -14.92 29.78 10.55
C TRP A 888 -14.78 31.22 11.02
N GLN A 889 -13.85 31.50 11.90
CA GLN A 889 -13.70 32.81 12.51
C GLN A 889 -13.16 33.81 11.52
N GLN A 890 -12.12 33.44 10.76
CA GLN A 890 -11.47 34.35 9.80
C GLN A 890 -12.42 34.72 8.67
N LEU A 891 -13.21 33.78 8.16
CA LEU A 891 -14.18 34.05 7.10
C LEU A 891 -15.35 34.87 7.63
N LYS A 892 -15.81 34.66 8.86
CA LYS A 892 -16.82 35.46 9.49
C LYS A 892 -16.35 36.91 9.60
N GLU A 893 -15.16 37.15 10.11
CA GLU A 893 -14.58 38.50 10.26
C GLU A 893 -14.41 39.18 8.90
N ASN A 894 -13.97 38.46 7.89
CA ASN A 894 -13.84 38.98 6.54
C ASN A 894 -15.19 39.38 5.93
N LEU A 895 -16.23 38.56 6.07
CA LEU A 895 -17.55 38.86 5.55
C LEU A 895 -18.19 40.05 6.29
N ASP A 896 -17.93 40.23 7.57
CA ASP A 896 -18.39 41.38 8.36
C ASP A 896 -17.77 42.72 7.90
N MET A 897 -16.70 42.71 7.08
CA MET A 897 -16.15 43.91 6.45
C MET A 897 -17.05 44.47 5.34
N TYR A 898 -17.96 43.70 4.78
CA TYR A 898 -18.79 44.05 3.61
C TYR A 898 -20.27 44.19 3.95
N PRO A 899 -20.68 45.23 4.72
CA PRO A 899 -22.06 45.34 5.24
C PRO A 899 -23.13 45.44 4.15
N ASN A 900 -22.80 45.97 3.00
CA ASN A 900 -23.72 46.19 1.90
C ASN A 900 -23.65 45.16 0.77
N ALA A 901 -22.87 44.11 0.93
CA ALA A 901 -22.81 43.03 -0.05
C ALA A 901 -24.16 42.30 -0.17
N LYS A 902 -24.80 42.46 -1.33
CA LYS A 902 -26.12 41.91 -1.64
C LYS A 902 -26.08 40.41 -1.94
N THR A 903 -24.95 39.93 -2.46
CA THR A 903 -24.76 38.54 -2.92
C THR A 903 -23.43 38.02 -2.45
N ILE A 904 -23.44 36.80 -1.92
CA ILE A 904 -22.26 36.03 -1.60
C ILE A 904 -22.24 34.82 -2.53
N VAL A 905 -21.11 34.57 -3.22
CA VAL A 905 -20.95 33.55 -4.25
C VAL A 905 -19.80 32.66 -3.87
N TRP A 906 -19.96 31.35 -4.03
CA TRP A 906 -18.87 30.42 -4.12
C TRP A 906 -18.56 30.16 -5.60
N CYS A 907 -17.33 30.40 -6.01
CA CYS A 907 -16.88 30.13 -7.37
C CYS A 907 -15.79 29.06 -7.37
N GLN A 908 -15.97 28.03 -8.20
CA GLN A 908 -14.99 26.99 -8.43
C GLN A 908 -14.92 26.62 -9.92
N GLU A 909 -13.79 26.08 -10.34
CA GLU A 909 -13.60 25.61 -11.72
C GLU A 909 -14.06 24.15 -11.94
N GLU A 910 -14.23 23.38 -10.88
CA GLU A 910 -14.74 22.02 -10.92
C GLU A 910 -16.25 22.00 -11.21
N PRO A 911 -16.78 20.87 -11.71
CA PRO A 911 -18.22 20.66 -11.82
C PRO A 911 -18.96 20.76 -10.48
N LEU A 912 -20.26 21.05 -10.50
CA LEU A 912 -21.10 21.20 -9.31
C LEU A 912 -21.01 19.99 -8.36
N ASN A 913 -20.90 18.79 -8.89
CA ASN A 913 -20.81 17.54 -8.12
C ASN A 913 -19.37 17.14 -7.75
N ALA A 914 -18.39 18.00 -8.00
CA ALA A 914 -16.97 17.83 -7.68
C ALA A 914 -16.44 19.08 -6.95
N GLY A 915 -15.16 19.07 -6.59
CA GLY A 915 -14.52 20.20 -5.91
C GLY A 915 -15.03 20.42 -4.49
N ALA A 916 -15.00 21.66 -4.03
CA ALA A 916 -15.29 21.98 -2.64
C ALA A 916 -16.74 22.39 -2.35
N TRP A 917 -17.60 22.57 -3.35
CA TRP A 917 -18.96 23.10 -3.17
C TRP A 917 -19.78 22.36 -2.12
N SER A 918 -19.88 21.04 -2.23
CA SER A 918 -20.69 20.24 -1.30
C SER A 918 -20.19 20.30 0.15
N PHE A 919 -18.91 20.56 0.35
CA PHE A 919 -18.30 20.74 1.67
C PHE A 919 -18.49 22.17 2.20
N THR A 920 -18.29 23.18 1.36
CA THR A 920 -18.26 24.59 1.77
C THR A 920 -19.64 25.19 1.90
N GLN A 921 -20.61 24.86 1.04
CA GLN A 921 -21.97 25.42 1.06
C GLN A 921 -22.61 25.33 2.46
N PRO A 922 -22.78 24.17 3.09
CA PRO A 922 -23.47 24.11 4.38
C PRO A 922 -22.70 24.83 5.50
N ARG A 923 -21.38 24.89 5.41
CA ARG A 923 -20.53 25.63 6.35
C ARG A 923 -20.66 27.14 6.19
N ILE A 924 -20.67 27.64 4.96
CA ILE A 924 -20.87 29.05 4.68
C ILE A 924 -22.26 29.48 5.13
N GLU A 925 -23.31 28.73 4.87
CA GLU A 925 -24.66 29.03 5.32
C GLU A 925 -24.78 29.05 6.84
N THR A 926 -24.15 28.10 7.53
CA THR A 926 -24.07 28.12 8.99
C THR A 926 -23.33 29.36 9.51
N LEU A 927 -22.24 29.73 8.85
CA LEU A 927 -21.43 30.88 9.20
C LEU A 927 -22.18 32.20 8.94
N LEU A 928 -22.91 32.31 7.82
CA LEU A 928 -23.69 33.53 7.49
C LEU A 928 -24.68 33.90 8.58
N ASN A 929 -25.30 32.92 9.24
CA ASN A 929 -26.18 33.13 10.38
C ASN A 929 -25.47 33.67 11.64
N GLN A 930 -24.15 33.72 11.65
CA GLN A 930 -23.34 34.30 12.74
C GLN A 930 -22.71 35.66 12.37
N THR A 931 -22.89 36.11 11.12
CA THR A 931 -22.38 37.42 10.68
C THR A 931 -23.28 38.54 11.13
N LYS A 932 -22.75 39.73 11.18
CA LYS A 932 -23.52 40.96 11.57
C LYS A 932 -24.54 41.42 10.53
N TYR A 933 -24.26 41.16 9.25
CA TYR A 933 -24.95 41.80 8.13
C TYR A 933 -25.53 40.81 7.13
N HIS A 934 -25.26 39.53 7.24
CA HIS A 934 -25.60 38.54 6.22
C HIS A 934 -26.49 37.41 6.73
N ASP A 935 -27.11 37.57 7.89
CA ASP A 935 -28.07 36.62 8.43
C ASP A 935 -29.20 36.33 7.40
N ARG A 936 -29.57 35.05 7.30
CA ARG A 936 -30.58 34.54 6.33
C ARG A 936 -30.22 34.67 4.85
N LYS A 937 -28.99 35.00 4.50
CA LYS A 937 -28.53 34.91 3.11
C LYS A 937 -28.07 33.47 2.81
N HIS A 938 -28.22 33.12 1.54
CA HIS A 938 -27.68 31.89 1.00
C HIS A 938 -26.44 32.16 0.15
N VAL A 939 -25.49 31.22 0.16
CA VAL A 939 -24.37 31.32 -0.77
C VAL A 939 -24.82 30.80 -2.15
N MET A 940 -24.49 31.58 -3.19
CA MET A 940 -24.81 31.23 -4.58
C MET A 940 -23.65 30.45 -5.20
N TYR A 941 -23.97 29.50 -6.05
CA TYR A 941 -22.96 28.73 -6.79
C TYR A 941 -22.62 29.41 -8.14
N ALA A 942 -21.34 29.41 -8.47
CA ALA A 942 -20.84 29.70 -9.81
C ALA A 942 -19.75 28.68 -10.14
N GLY A 943 -19.92 27.93 -11.19
CA GLY A 943 -19.01 26.85 -11.61
C GLY A 943 -19.58 26.07 -12.77
N ARG A 944 -18.89 25.01 -13.19
CA ARG A 944 -19.34 24.14 -14.26
C ARG A 944 -20.60 23.36 -13.86
N ASN A 945 -21.38 22.98 -14.88
CA ASN A 945 -22.53 22.11 -14.69
C ASN A 945 -22.15 20.74 -14.12
N PRO A 946 -23.07 20.01 -13.48
CA PRO A 946 -22.82 18.64 -13.05
C PRO A 946 -22.35 17.77 -14.20
N SER A 947 -21.31 16.99 -13.98
CA SER A 947 -20.75 16.11 -14.99
C SER A 947 -20.26 14.81 -14.39
N ALA A 948 -20.39 13.71 -15.12
CA ALA A 948 -19.80 12.42 -14.74
C ALA A 948 -18.27 12.40 -14.95
N SER A 949 -17.77 13.20 -15.89
CA SER A 949 -16.35 13.43 -16.09
C SER A 949 -15.92 14.69 -15.34
N VAL A 950 -14.81 14.62 -14.63
CA VAL A 950 -14.31 15.78 -13.84
C VAL A 950 -13.92 16.97 -14.71
N ALA A 951 -13.53 16.75 -15.98
CA ALA A 951 -13.23 17.81 -16.96
C ALA A 951 -13.55 17.33 -18.37
N THR A 952 -13.70 18.28 -19.29
CA THR A 952 -13.86 17.98 -20.73
C THR A 952 -12.51 17.82 -21.42
N GLY A 953 -12.42 16.86 -22.37
CA GLY A 953 -11.27 16.72 -23.26
C GLY A 953 -11.27 17.67 -24.47
N MET A 954 -12.33 18.47 -24.65
CA MET A 954 -12.51 19.35 -25.81
C MET A 954 -12.15 20.80 -25.46
N LYS A 955 -11.04 21.33 -25.94
CA LYS A 955 -10.56 22.67 -25.66
C LYS A 955 -11.64 23.77 -25.86
N ARG A 956 -12.43 23.68 -26.92
CA ARG A 956 -13.50 24.67 -27.20
C ARG A 956 -14.60 24.63 -26.11
N VAL A 957 -14.95 23.43 -25.65
CA VAL A 957 -15.97 23.27 -24.59
C VAL A 957 -15.40 23.80 -23.27
N HIS A 958 -14.18 23.45 -22.94
CA HIS A 958 -13.48 23.94 -21.76
C HIS A 958 -13.48 25.50 -21.68
N GLN A 959 -13.10 26.14 -22.77
CA GLN A 959 -13.09 27.62 -22.86
C GLN A 959 -14.48 28.23 -22.76
N GLY A 960 -15.49 27.58 -23.35
CA GLY A 960 -16.90 28.04 -23.23
C GLY A 960 -17.39 27.93 -21.79
N GLU A 961 -17.17 26.79 -21.13
CA GLU A 961 -17.54 26.56 -19.73
C GLU A 961 -16.84 27.54 -18.79
N GLU A 962 -15.56 27.87 -19.05
CA GLU A 962 -14.82 28.85 -18.27
C GLU A 962 -15.45 30.25 -18.39
N GLN A 963 -15.78 30.67 -19.58
CA GLN A 963 -16.46 31.96 -19.79
C GLN A 963 -17.82 31.98 -19.11
N ASP A 964 -18.59 30.91 -19.20
CA ASP A 964 -19.93 30.80 -18.61
C ASP A 964 -19.87 30.92 -17.09
N PHE A 965 -19.00 30.15 -16.40
CA PHE A 965 -18.95 30.26 -14.94
C PHE A 965 -18.33 31.58 -14.44
N LEU A 966 -17.36 32.14 -15.16
CA LEU A 966 -16.84 33.47 -14.83
C LEU A 966 -17.97 34.50 -14.93
N GLN A 967 -18.73 34.53 -16.02
CA GLN A 967 -19.86 35.42 -16.13
C GLN A 967 -20.90 35.18 -15.03
N MET A 968 -21.19 33.91 -14.71
CA MET A 968 -22.09 33.49 -13.63
C MET A 968 -21.63 34.08 -12.28
N ALA A 969 -20.36 34.03 -11.95
CA ALA A 969 -19.80 34.51 -10.69
C ALA A 969 -20.11 36.03 -10.46
N PHE A 970 -20.12 36.83 -11.53
CA PHE A 970 -20.37 38.25 -11.46
C PHE A 970 -21.85 38.64 -11.65
N THR A 971 -22.70 37.76 -12.19
CA THR A 971 -24.08 38.08 -12.56
C THR A 971 -25.17 37.33 -11.79
N VAL A 972 -24.86 36.15 -11.20
CA VAL A 972 -25.86 35.35 -10.44
C VAL A 972 -26.51 36.21 -9.36
N LYS A 973 -27.83 36.14 -9.26
CA LYS A 973 -28.62 36.90 -8.27
C LYS A 973 -29.19 35.90 -7.25
N GLN A 974 -29.33 36.38 -6.04
CA GLN A 974 -30.03 35.64 -5.00
C GLN A 974 -31.51 35.53 -5.41
N ASP A 975 -31.98 34.32 -5.69
CA ASP A 975 -33.38 34.06 -5.91
C ASP A 975 -34.15 34.29 -4.61
N LYS A 976 -35.25 35.06 -4.66
CA LYS A 976 -36.19 35.08 -3.55
C LYS A 976 -36.76 33.68 -3.41
N LEU A 977 -36.58 33.07 -2.26
CA LEU A 977 -37.24 31.80 -1.96
C LEU A 977 -38.71 31.96 -2.23
N LYS A 978 -39.29 31.17 -3.15
CA LYS A 978 -40.74 31.10 -3.36
C LYS A 978 -41.31 30.45 -2.11
N GLY A 979 -41.80 31.28 -1.17
CA GLY A 979 -42.42 30.82 0.04
C GLY A 979 -42.28 31.72 1.25
N GLU A 980 -42.51 33.02 1.12
CA GLU A 980 -43.05 33.94 2.15
C GLU A 980 -44.30 34.61 1.63
#